data_1a14e1108652803689a0786a882defbd
#
_entry.id   1a14e1108652803689a0786a882defbd
#
_cell.length_a   1.000
_cell.length_b   1.000
_cell.length_c   1.000
_cell.angle_alpha   90.00
_cell.angle_beta   90.00
_cell.angle_gamma   90.00
#
_symmetry.space_group_name_H-M   'P 1'
#
loop_
_entity.id
_entity.type
_entity.pdbx_description
1 polymer ?
#
loop_
_entity_poly.entity_id
_entity_poly.type
_entity_poly.pdbx_seq_one_letter_code
_entity_poly.pdbx_strand_id
1 'polypeptide(L)'
;MPRLYHTLSAASISLLSGLLHAAEPLSLPAQTILGGGNDDQDLRLPLARHTLDSERIHAANAGANLSEPLQRVPGLVALNRQNYAQDLQISSRGFGARSQFGVRGVRLVQDGIPLTMPDGQGQPALFDLDGLQRIEVLRGPLTTLYGNASGGIIQGYTGEAPFHPTLDTRTLIGSDGLWRSRLRYGGQHGDLNISANVSRLETDGYRDHSETRRDIANLRLGWDLDDASSLTLLINSLHQPGTQDPLGLTRDQLRQDRRQAPPQAETFDTRKSVTHNQAGINYQRRLGNDDLLTLMVYGGERDMQQFLGFSGGNPGAGGGVIELDRRFGGGELGWQRDTRLFDLPVTLAAGIAYHYQGEQRRGFVNEQGLKGGLMRDEFNAVDSQEAYLISTWQLAPRWELVAGLRHTRVEFDSDDDYLIDGQDDSGRTRDHSTNPAIGLNWSWTPELSLYAALGQGFETPTFQELAYRPDGAGMNPSLKPSVSRNAEVGLKWRTERTRVDLALFESRVKDEIVTGGRIQIDENFVNRNFYTNAGRSTRRGIELSLEQQFDHGLSAYLAYSYLHAQYERFNTVDQAQAPVSHAGRHLPGIPRHSFFAELAWHPENTGFHTAIEAQGMSKRYATDNNLHKASGYTVFNWRAGYQHNLGNVTLEPFARLDNLTDRDYIGSLIVNGSGDRYYEPAPGRNWLVGLGLQYQWR
;
A
#
# COMPACT_ATOMS: atom_id res chain seq x y z
N MET A 1 -12.74 42.95 64.95
CA MET A 1 -11.73 42.95 63.88
C MET A 1 -12.10 41.89 62.87
N PRO A 2 -12.66 42.20 61.73
CA PRO A 2 -13.12 41.23 60.77
C PRO A 2 -12.06 40.88 59.74
N ARG A 3 -11.99 39.59 59.41
CA ARG A 3 -11.16 39.01 58.35
C ARG A 3 -11.80 39.26 57.00
N LEU A 4 -11.10 39.92 56.08
CA LEU A 4 -11.45 40.00 54.68
C LEU A 4 -10.98 38.71 53.98
N TYR A 5 -11.89 37.93 53.40
CA TYR A 5 -11.63 36.89 52.43
C TYR A 5 -11.79 37.49 51.02
N HIS A 6 -10.70 37.51 50.26
CA HIS A 6 -10.71 37.81 48.83
C HIS A 6 -11.22 36.60 48.09
N THR A 7 -12.41 36.72 47.54
CA THR A 7 -12.92 35.84 46.47
C THR A 7 -12.22 36.27 45.18
N LEU A 8 -11.22 35.51 44.70
CA LEU A 8 -10.69 35.56 43.36
C LEU A 8 -11.64 34.68 42.50
N SER A 9 -12.29 35.34 41.56
CA SER A 9 -13.29 34.77 40.67
C SER A 9 -12.65 33.81 39.67
N ALA A 10 -13.33 32.68 39.49
CA ALA A 10 -13.09 31.61 38.51
C ALA A 10 -13.36 32.01 37.04
N ALA A 11 -13.11 33.28 36.67
CA ALA A 11 -13.42 33.81 35.33
C ALA A 11 -12.23 33.95 34.37
N SER A 12 -11.01 33.50 34.79
CA SER A 12 -9.79 33.70 33.99
C SER A 12 -9.18 32.42 33.38
N ILE A 13 -9.85 31.27 33.48
CA ILE A 13 -9.32 29.99 32.91
C ILE A 13 -10.04 29.60 31.62
N SER A 14 -11.11 30.30 31.23
CA SER A 14 -11.90 29.93 30.03
C SER A 14 -11.43 30.59 28.72
N LEU A 15 -10.33 31.32 28.69
CA LEU A 15 -9.83 32.04 27.52
C LEU A 15 -8.52 31.50 26.92
N LEU A 16 -7.95 30.41 27.48
CA LEU A 16 -6.76 29.77 26.92
C LEU A 16 -7.03 28.38 26.27
N SER A 17 -8.29 27.92 26.24
CA SER A 17 -8.66 26.64 25.59
C SER A 17 -9.06 26.77 24.11
N GLY A 18 -8.83 27.94 23.49
CA GLY A 18 -9.29 28.25 22.13
C GLY A 18 -8.22 28.18 21.03
N LEU A 19 -6.98 27.79 21.30
CA LEU A 19 -5.89 27.85 20.32
C LEU A 19 -5.00 26.60 20.26
N LEU A 20 -5.48 25.45 20.73
CA LEU A 20 -4.87 24.18 20.36
C LEU A 20 -5.61 23.63 19.12
N HIS A 21 -5.46 24.29 17.98
CA HIS A 21 -5.64 23.59 16.71
C HIS A 21 -4.44 22.67 16.62
N ALA A 22 -4.68 21.36 16.80
CA ALA A 22 -3.71 20.35 16.36
C ALA A 22 -3.42 20.67 14.90
N ALA A 23 -2.17 20.95 14.56
CA ALA A 23 -1.78 21.19 13.17
C ALA A 23 -2.22 19.98 12.36
N GLU A 24 -3.00 20.19 11.31
CA GLU A 24 -3.41 19.11 10.42
C GLU A 24 -2.16 18.46 9.82
N PRO A 25 -2.11 17.12 9.68
CA PRO A 25 -0.95 16.46 9.12
C PRO A 25 -0.62 17.02 7.74
N LEU A 26 0.65 17.23 7.51
CA LEU A 26 1.22 17.75 6.27
C LEU A 26 0.73 16.93 5.06
N SER A 27 0.03 17.56 4.15
CA SER A 27 -0.44 16.93 2.92
C SER A 27 -0.36 17.91 1.75
N LEU A 28 -0.07 17.38 0.55
CA LEU A 28 -0.12 18.17 -0.69
C LEU A 28 -1.56 18.62 -0.98
N PRO A 29 -1.81 19.71 -1.74
CA PRO A 29 -3.15 20.25 -1.96
C PRO A 29 -4.17 19.21 -2.45
N ALA A 30 -3.79 18.33 -3.39
CA ALA A 30 -4.67 17.25 -3.83
C ALA A 30 -5.01 16.28 -2.69
N GLN A 31 -4.03 15.97 -1.82
CA GLN A 31 -4.21 15.11 -0.65
C GLN A 31 -5.06 15.80 0.43
N THR A 32 -4.92 17.10 0.61
CA THR A 32 -5.73 17.88 1.56
C THR A 32 -7.20 17.92 1.15
N ILE A 33 -7.51 18.03 -0.14
CA ILE A 33 -8.89 18.07 -0.63
C ILE A 33 -9.58 16.71 -0.54
N LEU A 34 -8.88 15.62 -0.85
CA LEU A 34 -9.47 14.28 -0.94
C LEU A 34 -9.09 13.36 0.23
N GLY A 35 -8.16 13.76 1.10
CA GLY A 35 -7.68 13.01 2.26
C GLY A 35 -7.28 13.93 3.40
N GLY A 36 -6.89 13.37 4.55
CA GLY A 36 -6.36 14.13 5.69
C GLY A 36 -7.41 14.81 6.59
N GLY A 37 -8.69 14.74 6.26
CA GLY A 37 -9.76 15.39 7.01
C GLY A 37 -10.26 14.62 8.23
N ASN A 38 -11.04 15.28 9.07
CA ASN A 38 -11.77 14.70 10.20
C ASN A 38 -13.05 13.97 9.72
N ASP A 39 -13.82 13.39 10.66
CA ASP A 39 -15.06 12.65 10.37
C ASP A 39 -16.12 13.49 9.65
N ASP A 40 -16.25 14.79 9.97
CA ASP A 40 -17.22 15.69 9.32
C ASP A 40 -16.83 15.97 7.87
N GLN A 41 -15.55 16.15 7.59
CA GLN A 41 -15.03 16.27 6.22
C GLN A 41 -15.21 14.95 5.46
N ASP A 42 -14.97 13.79 6.10
CA ASP A 42 -15.20 12.49 5.48
C ASP A 42 -16.65 12.31 5.00
N LEU A 43 -17.66 12.74 5.77
CA LEU A 43 -19.07 12.68 5.37
C LEU A 43 -19.37 13.45 4.09
N ARG A 44 -18.61 14.51 3.79
CA ARG A 44 -18.84 15.38 2.61
C ARG A 44 -18.09 14.92 1.38
N LEU A 45 -17.03 14.10 1.52
CA LEU A 45 -16.24 13.63 0.37
C LEU A 45 -16.98 12.57 -0.45
N PRO A 46 -17.18 12.76 -1.77
CA PRO A 46 -17.86 11.81 -2.63
C PRO A 46 -16.94 10.66 -3.09
N LEU A 47 -16.34 9.96 -2.15
CA LEU A 47 -15.47 8.80 -2.39
C LEU A 47 -15.49 7.82 -1.21
N ALA A 48 -15.13 6.56 -1.45
CA ALA A 48 -14.91 5.56 -0.41
C ALA A 48 -13.56 5.79 0.28
N ARG A 49 -13.59 6.25 1.54
CA ARG A 49 -12.42 6.43 2.40
C ARG A 49 -12.51 5.51 3.60
N HIS A 50 -11.40 4.93 4.00
CA HIS A 50 -11.29 4.15 5.22
C HIS A 50 -10.04 4.57 5.98
N THR A 51 -10.20 4.88 7.27
CA THR A 51 -9.13 5.36 8.14
C THR A 51 -8.85 4.32 9.22
N LEU A 52 -7.57 3.98 9.39
CA LEU A 52 -7.04 3.18 10.48
C LEU A 52 -6.23 4.09 11.39
N ASP A 53 -6.61 4.18 12.65
CA ASP A 53 -5.88 4.91 13.69
C ASP A 53 -4.70 4.09 14.25
N SER A 54 -3.90 4.72 15.09
CA SER A 54 -2.72 4.11 15.73
C SER A 54 -3.07 2.85 16.52
N GLU A 55 -4.22 2.81 17.22
CA GLU A 55 -4.65 1.65 17.99
C GLU A 55 -4.86 0.44 17.07
N ARG A 56 -5.55 0.63 15.95
CA ARG A 56 -5.83 -0.43 14.95
C ARG A 56 -4.57 -0.86 14.19
N ILE A 57 -3.64 0.05 13.95
CA ILE A 57 -2.35 -0.27 13.31
C ILE A 57 -1.51 -1.17 14.22
N HIS A 58 -1.47 -0.88 15.53
CA HIS A 58 -0.58 -1.54 16.49
C HIS A 58 -1.23 -2.67 17.31
N ALA A 59 -2.52 -2.93 17.16
CA ALA A 59 -3.35 -3.83 17.96
C ALA A 59 -2.81 -5.26 18.13
N ALA A 60 -1.81 -5.47 18.97
CA ALA A 60 -1.11 -6.75 19.21
C ALA A 60 -0.60 -7.43 17.91
N ASN A 61 -0.29 -6.63 16.89
CA ASN A 61 0.27 -7.09 15.62
C ASN A 61 1.78 -7.28 15.74
N ALA A 62 2.34 -8.13 14.89
CA ALA A 62 3.78 -8.28 14.77
C ALA A 62 4.45 -7.01 14.23
N GLY A 63 3.71 -6.17 13.48
CA GLY A 63 4.22 -5.00 12.78
C GLY A 63 5.17 -5.38 11.65
N ALA A 64 5.02 -6.58 11.11
CA ALA A 64 5.91 -7.11 10.08
C ALA A 64 5.63 -6.51 8.70
N ASN A 65 4.36 -6.24 8.38
CA ASN A 65 3.99 -5.65 7.09
C ASN A 65 2.54 -5.12 7.06
N LEU A 66 2.22 -4.36 6.00
CA LEU A 66 0.92 -3.73 5.80
C LEU A 66 -0.28 -4.68 5.73
N SER A 67 -0.10 -5.99 5.50
CA SER A 67 -1.24 -6.91 5.45
C SER A 67 -1.97 -7.01 6.79
N GLU A 68 -1.27 -6.74 7.90
CA GLU A 68 -1.83 -6.84 9.25
C GLU A 68 -2.94 -5.79 9.49
N PRO A 69 -2.72 -4.48 9.32
CA PRO A 69 -3.77 -3.49 9.50
C PRO A 69 -4.77 -3.44 8.32
N LEU A 70 -4.31 -3.70 7.08
CA LEU A 70 -5.13 -3.50 5.88
C LEU A 70 -6.24 -4.55 5.68
N GLN A 71 -6.21 -5.68 6.37
CA GLN A 71 -7.28 -6.68 6.31
C GLN A 71 -8.65 -6.13 6.77
N ARG A 72 -8.66 -5.04 7.54
CA ARG A 72 -9.86 -4.34 8.00
C ARG A 72 -10.52 -3.47 6.91
N VAL A 73 -9.85 -3.23 5.80
CA VAL A 73 -10.32 -2.29 4.77
C VAL A 73 -11.18 -3.02 3.74
N PRO A 74 -12.50 -2.72 3.60
CA PRO A 74 -13.34 -3.35 2.59
C PRO A 74 -12.82 -3.01 1.19
N GLY A 75 -12.93 -3.94 0.22
CA GLY A 75 -12.46 -3.75 -1.16
C GLY A 75 -10.96 -3.87 -1.37
N LEU A 76 -10.18 -3.97 -0.28
CA LEU A 76 -8.74 -4.18 -0.32
C LEU A 76 -8.41 -5.63 0.05
N VAL A 77 -7.50 -6.22 -0.69
CA VAL A 77 -6.94 -7.55 -0.40
C VAL A 77 -5.43 -7.41 -0.30
N ALA A 78 -4.90 -7.46 0.91
CA ALA A 78 -3.47 -7.44 1.21
C ALA A 78 -3.09 -8.81 1.80
N LEU A 79 -2.35 -9.61 1.03
CA LEU A 79 -2.04 -10.99 1.37
C LEU A 79 -0.64 -11.10 1.94
N ASN A 80 -0.54 -11.68 3.15
CA ASN A 80 0.74 -12.08 3.72
C ASN A 80 1.22 -13.34 2.97
N ARG A 81 2.36 -13.25 2.31
CA ARG A 81 2.94 -14.32 1.51
C ARG A 81 3.70 -15.33 2.37
N GLN A 82 4.03 -14.99 3.62
CA GLN A 82 5.00 -15.71 4.45
C GLN A 82 6.35 -15.91 3.73
N ASN A 83 6.68 -14.96 2.88
CA ASN A 83 7.86 -14.86 2.05
C ASN A 83 8.32 -13.41 2.06
N TYR A 84 9.30 -13.09 2.87
CA TYR A 84 9.78 -11.72 3.06
C TYR A 84 10.75 -11.26 1.96
N ALA A 85 11.21 -12.17 1.09
CA ALA A 85 11.98 -11.83 -0.10
C ALA A 85 11.09 -11.16 -1.18
N GLN A 86 9.77 -11.38 -1.13
CA GLN A 86 8.82 -10.84 -2.07
C GLN A 86 7.91 -9.80 -1.40
N ASP A 87 7.56 -8.74 -2.14
CA ASP A 87 6.62 -7.75 -1.68
C ASP A 87 5.21 -8.35 -1.53
N LEU A 88 4.38 -7.74 -0.65
CA LEU A 88 2.99 -8.13 -0.47
C LEU A 88 2.23 -8.08 -1.80
N GLN A 89 1.27 -8.99 -1.96
CA GLN A 89 0.26 -8.85 -2.98
C GLN A 89 -0.86 -7.94 -2.45
N ILE A 90 -0.91 -6.70 -2.94
CA ILE A 90 -1.97 -5.75 -2.61
C ILE A 90 -2.82 -5.53 -3.85
N SER A 91 -4.13 -5.74 -3.71
CA SER A 91 -5.09 -5.38 -4.73
C SER A 91 -6.28 -4.62 -4.14
N SER A 92 -6.71 -3.59 -4.84
CA SER A 92 -7.87 -2.77 -4.48
C SER A 92 -8.91 -2.89 -5.57
N ARG A 93 -10.11 -3.39 -5.23
CA ARG A 93 -11.19 -3.65 -6.22
C ARG A 93 -10.72 -4.49 -7.41
N GLY A 94 -9.72 -5.36 -7.18
CA GLY A 94 -9.11 -6.21 -8.20
C GLY A 94 -8.05 -5.53 -9.07
N PHE A 95 -7.80 -4.23 -8.93
CA PHE A 95 -6.60 -3.60 -9.51
C PHE A 95 -5.37 -4.05 -8.73
N GLY A 96 -4.27 -4.33 -9.42
CA GLY A 96 -3.05 -4.85 -8.84
C GLY A 96 -3.00 -6.36 -8.64
N ALA A 97 -4.11 -7.10 -8.75
CA ALA A 97 -4.14 -8.56 -8.55
C ALA A 97 -3.27 -9.35 -9.54
N ARG A 98 -3.00 -8.78 -10.74
CA ARG A 98 -2.13 -9.39 -11.76
C ARG A 98 -0.66 -9.49 -11.34
N SER A 99 -0.24 -8.66 -10.39
CA SER A 99 1.15 -8.60 -9.98
C SER A 99 1.57 -9.91 -9.33
N GLN A 100 2.55 -10.59 -9.94
CA GLN A 100 3.17 -11.77 -9.34
C GLN A 100 4.04 -11.36 -8.15
N PHE A 101 4.76 -10.27 -8.28
CA PHE A 101 5.70 -9.71 -7.31
C PHE A 101 5.63 -8.19 -7.33
N GLY A 102 5.58 -7.58 -6.15
CA GLY A 102 5.44 -6.13 -5.98
C GLY A 102 3.98 -5.65 -6.03
N VAL A 103 3.78 -4.36 -5.82
CA VAL A 103 2.47 -3.68 -5.85
C VAL A 103 2.32 -2.91 -7.15
N ARG A 104 1.17 -3.06 -7.79
CA ARG A 104 0.80 -2.37 -9.04
C ARG A 104 -0.60 -1.78 -8.89
N GLY A 105 -0.88 -0.68 -9.61
CA GLY A 105 -2.20 -0.10 -9.70
C GLY A 105 -2.76 0.50 -8.39
N VAL A 106 -1.97 0.52 -7.32
CA VAL A 106 -2.27 1.17 -6.03
C VAL A 106 -1.10 2.06 -5.67
N ARG A 107 -1.33 3.35 -5.47
CA ARG A 107 -0.28 4.30 -5.08
C ARG A 107 -0.03 4.21 -3.58
N LEU A 108 1.23 4.20 -3.18
CA LEU A 108 1.67 4.19 -1.79
C LEU A 108 2.38 5.51 -1.48
N VAL A 109 1.98 6.16 -0.39
CA VAL A 109 2.53 7.45 0.03
C VAL A 109 2.69 7.47 1.55
N GLN A 110 3.76 8.05 2.07
CA GLN A 110 3.90 8.34 3.49
C GLN A 110 4.27 9.81 3.69
N ASP A 111 3.48 10.52 4.49
CA ASP A 111 3.68 11.96 4.78
C ASP A 111 3.89 12.82 3.51
N GLY A 112 3.13 12.52 2.44
CA GLY A 112 3.24 13.19 1.16
C GLY A 112 4.35 12.70 0.24
N ILE A 113 5.30 11.89 0.72
CA ILE A 113 6.41 11.35 -0.06
C ILE A 113 6.02 10.04 -0.72
N PRO A 114 6.18 9.89 -2.05
CA PRO A 114 5.87 8.65 -2.73
C PRO A 114 6.73 7.47 -2.24
N LEU A 115 6.08 6.33 -1.92
CA LEU A 115 6.69 5.01 -1.77
C LEU A 115 6.41 4.12 -2.99
N THR A 116 5.67 4.66 -3.96
CA THR A 116 5.56 4.11 -5.31
C THR A 116 6.62 4.77 -6.17
N MET A 117 7.45 3.95 -6.80
CA MET A 117 8.51 4.39 -7.70
C MET A 117 7.94 5.09 -8.94
N PRO A 118 8.70 5.95 -9.64
CA PRO A 118 8.26 6.62 -10.85
C PRO A 118 7.78 5.70 -11.97
N ASP A 119 8.27 4.45 -12.03
CA ASP A 119 7.79 3.40 -12.94
C ASP A 119 6.44 2.78 -12.55
N GLY A 120 5.82 3.21 -11.44
CA GLY A 120 4.55 2.69 -10.94
C GLY A 120 4.65 1.50 -9.97
N GLN A 121 5.85 1.03 -9.63
CA GLN A 121 6.05 -0.06 -8.69
C GLN A 121 5.98 0.41 -7.23
N GLY A 122 4.98 -0.04 -6.47
CA GLY A 122 4.87 0.24 -5.04
C GLY A 122 5.84 -0.58 -4.19
N GLN A 123 6.40 0.03 -3.14
CA GLN A 123 7.35 -0.55 -2.20
C GLN A 123 6.74 -0.63 -0.79
N PRO A 124 5.86 -1.62 -0.49
CA PRO A 124 5.10 -1.66 0.76
C PRO A 124 5.97 -1.91 2.00
N ALA A 125 7.18 -2.47 1.84
CA ALA A 125 8.11 -2.71 2.93
C ALA A 125 8.71 -1.42 3.52
N LEU A 126 8.56 -0.28 2.83
CA LEU A 126 9.04 1.03 3.29
C LEU A 126 8.08 1.73 4.24
N PHE A 127 6.83 1.28 4.38
CA PHE A 127 5.92 1.86 5.35
C PHE A 127 6.45 1.69 6.77
N ASP A 128 6.62 2.81 7.44
CA ASP A 128 7.01 2.84 8.86
C ASP A 128 5.79 2.59 9.77
N LEU A 129 5.37 1.33 9.88
CA LEU A 129 4.24 0.97 10.74
C LEU A 129 4.42 1.41 12.20
N ASP A 130 5.66 1.55 12.68
CA ASP A 130 5.95 1.93 14.06
C ASP A 130 5.75 3.43 14.33
N GLY A 131 5.99 4.27 13.32
CA GLY A 131 5.82 5.72 13.39
C GLY A 131 4.43 6.20 12.99
N LEU A 132 3.62 5.38 12.30
CA LEU A 132 2.33 5.79 11.81
C LEU A 132 1.30 5.98 12.94
N GLN A 133 0.64 7.13 12.91
CA GLN A 133 -0.57 7.40 13.70
C GLN A 133 -1.84 7.05 12.93
N ARG A 134 -1.79 7.11 11.59
CA ARG A 134 -2.96 6.92 10.75
C ARG A 134 -2.57 6.34 9.40
N ILE A 135 -3.40 5.42 8.90
CA ILE A 135 -3.39 4.98 7.50
C ILE A 135 -4.74 5.33 6.90
N GLU A 136 -4.73 5.98 5.74
CA GLU A 136 -5.93 6.23 4.95
C GLU A 136 -5.87 5.45 3.66
N VAL A 137 -6.99 4.82 3.32
CA VAL A 137 -7.18 4.12 2.06
C VAL A 137 -8.31 4.79 1.31
N LEU A 138 -7.98 5.46 0.21
CA LEU A 138 -8.92 6.15 -0.66
C LEU A 138 -9.15 5.30 -1.92
N ARG A 139 -10.42 5.08 -2.26
CA ARG A 139 -10.82 4.26 -3.41
C ARG A 139 -11.94 4.95 -4.17
N GLY A 140 -12.10 4.57 -5.43
CA GLY A 140 -13.18 5.07 -6.27
C GLY A 140 -12.73 6.11 -7.29
N PRO A 141 -13.70 6.69 -8.03
CA PRO A 141 -13.41 7.48 -9.24
C PRO A 141 -12.53 8.71 -9.01
N LEU A 142 -12.68 9.40 -7.87
CA LEU A 142 -11.88 10.61 -7.58
C LEU A 142 -10.41 10.31 -7.29
N THR A 143 -10.06 9.06 -6.94
CA THR A 143 -8.65 8.72 -6.68
C THR A 143 -7.79 8.73 -7.94
N THR A 144 -8.38 8.76 -9.12
CA THR A 144 -7.67 8.93 -10.39
C THR A 144 -6.98 10.29 -10.50
N LEU A 145 -7.37 11.27 -9.67
CA LEU A 145 -6.71 12.57 -9.54
C LEU A 145 -5.36 12.49 -8.80
N TYR A 146 -4.99 11.34 -8.25
CA TYR A 146 -3.66 11.11 -7.65
C TYR A 146 -2.61 10.60 -8.66
N GLY A 147 -2.97 10.34 -9.92
CA GLY A 147 -2.06 10.01 -11.01
C GLY A 147 -2.11 8.54 -11.42
N ASN A 148 -0.94 7.95 -11.70
CA ASN A 148 -0.76 6.62 -12.29
C ASN A 148 -1.17 5.48 -11.34
N ALA A 149 -2.48 5.37 -11.05
CA ALA A 149 -3.06 4.29 -10.25
C ALA A 149 -4.57 4.22 -10.46
N SER A 150 -5.11 3.06 -10.84
CA SER A 150 -6.56 2.84 -11.02
C SER A 150 -7.23 2.25 -9.79
N GLY A 151 -6.48 1.64 -8.87
CA GLY A 151 -6.98 0.97 -7.66
C GLY A 151 -7.11 1.89 -6.45
N GLY A 152 -6.62 3.13 -6.54
CA GLY A 152 -6.65 4.07 -5.43
C GLY A 152 -5.30 4.29 -4.76
N ILE A 153 -5.33 4.82 -3.55
CA ILE A 153 -4.12 5.22 -2.82
C ILE A 153 -4.17 4.74 -1.36
N ILE A 154 -3.03 4.33 -0.84
CA ILE A 154 -2.79 4.05 0.57
C ILE A 154 -1.82 5.12 1.09
N GLN A 155 -2.28 5.94 2.02
CA GLN A 155 -1.52 7.03 2.62
C GLN A 155 -1.23 6.72 4.09
N GLY A 156 0.04 6.76 4.47
CA GLY A 156 0.48 6.72 5.86
C GLY A 156 0.78 8.12 6.37
N TYR A 157 0.37 8.41 7.58
CA TYR A 157 0.68 9.66 8.26
C TYR A 157 1.43 9.36 9.56
N THR A 158 2.66 9.82 9.63
CA THR A 158 3.44 9.84 10.85
C THR A 158 2.88 10.94 11.74
N GLY A 159 2.53 10.61 12.96
CA GLY A 159 1.99 11.61 13.86
C GLY A 159 3.03 12.64 14.30
N GLU A 160 2.53 13.76 14.74
CA GLU A 160 3.35 14.68 15.51
C GLU A 160 3.81 14.02 16.79
N ALA A 161 5.04 14.29 17.18
CA ALA A 161 5.55 13.82 18.44
C ALA A 161 4.77 14.47 19.60
N PRO A 162 4.58 13.76 20.72
CA PRO A 162 3.86 14.29 21.87
C PRO A 162 4.58 15.53 22.43
N PHE A 163 3.82 16.44 23.03
CA PHE A 163 4.35 17.65 23.66
C PHE A 163 5.40 17.33 24.73
N HIS A 164 5.13 16.31 25.56
CA HIS A 164 6.13 15.79 26.51
C HIS A 164 6.95 14.70 25.81
N PRO A 165 8.29 14.85 25.81
CA PRO A 165 9.15 13.84 25.22
C PRO A 165 8.84 12.43 25.74
N THR A 166 8.84 11.46 24.86
CA THR A 166 8.45 10.07 25.15
C THR A 166 9.44 9.12 24.50
N LEU A 167 9.89 8.13 25.24
CA LEU A 167 10.66 6.99 24.73
C LEU A 167 9.79 5.74 24.83
N ASP A 168 9.57 5.06 23.72
CA ASP A 168 8.77 3.85 23.63
C ASP A 168 9.62 2.71 23.07
N THR A 169 9.58 1.56 23.72
CA THR A 169 10.17 0.33 23.23
C THR A 169 9.14 -0.79 23.22
N ARG A 170 9.16 -1.64 22.20
CA ARG A 170 8.30 -2.80 22.10
C ARG A 170 9.11 -3.99 21.59
N THR A 171 9.09 -5.07 22.36
CA THR A 171 9.76 -6.32 22.00
C THR A 171 8.75 -7.44 22.01
N LEU A 172 8.81 -8.34 21.02
CA LEU A 172 7.95 -9.50 20.91
C LEU A 172 8.74 -10.73 20.42
N ILE A 173 8.21 -11.88 20.78
CA ILE A 173 8.63 -13.18 20.27
C ILE A 173 7.41 -13.97 19.82
N GLY A 174 7.59 -14.93 18.94
CA GLY A 174 6.48 -15.74 18.42
C GLY A 174 6.91 -17.04 17.76
N SER A 175 5.95 -17.70 17.14
CA SER A 175 6.16 -18.91 16.34
C SER A 175 7.19 -18.69 15.24
N ASP A 176 7.79 -19.76 14.75
CA ASP A 176 8.76 -19.81 13.65
C ASP A 176 9.98 -18.89 13.88
N GLY A 177 10.50 -18.86 15.13
CA GLY A 177 11.67 -18.06 15.49
C GLY A 177 11.44 -16.53 15.44
N LEU A 178 10.19 -16.09 15.35
CA LEU A 178 9.90 -14.66 15.25
C LEU A 178 10.42 -13.92 16.48
N TRP A 179 11.27 -12.94 16.22
CA TRP A 179 11.71 -11.94 17.18
C TRP A 179 11.63 -10.56 16.55
N ARG A 180 11.10 -9.59 17.28
CA ARG A 180 11.11 -8.20 16.84
C ARG A 180 11.30 -7.26 18.01
N SER A 181 12.14 -6.23 17.82
CA SER A 181 12.28 -5.13 18.76
C SER A 181 12.27 -3.80 18.03
N ARG A 182 11.65 -2.80 18.63
CA ARG A 182 11.68 -1.41 18.18
C ARG A 182 12.01 -0.47 19.33
N LEU A 183 12.61 0.66 18.98
CA LEU A 183 12.79 1.82 19.86
C LEU A 183 12.27 3.04 19.12
N ARG A 184 11.40 3.82 19.77
CA ARG A 184 10.84 5.05 19.23
C ARG A 184 11.04 6.18 20.24
N TYR A 185 11.49 7.31 19.75
CA TYR A 185 11.52 8.58 20.44
C TYR A 185 10.57 9.57 19.78
N GLY A 186 9.80 10.33 20.58
CA GLY A 186 9.00 11.44 20.11
C GLY A 186 9.02 12.58 21.12
N GLY A 187 9.15 13.82 20.66
CA GLY A 187 9.14 14.98 21.55
C GLY A 187 9.15 16.31 20.83
N GLN A 188 8.51 17.30 21.43
CA GLN A 188 8.54 18.68 20.97
C GLN A 188 9.59 19.47 21.77
N HIS A 189 10.45 20.22 21.08
CA HIS A 189 11.52 21.04 21.61
C HIS A 189 11.44 22.45 20.99
N GLY A 190 10.68 23.34 21.64
CA GLY A 190 10.34 24.64 21.07
C GLY A 190 9.52 24.44 19.78
N ASP A 191 9.98 25.04 18.69
CA ASP A 191 9.31 24.96 17.36
C ASP A 191 9.70 23.69 16.61
N LEU A 192 10.55 22.81 17.17
CA LEU A 192 11.01 21.60 16.54
C LEU A 192 10.27 20.38 17.11
N ASN A 193 9.61 19.63 16.25
CA ASN A 193 8.95 18.36 16.54
C ASN A 193 9.79 17.20 15.98
N ILE A 194 10.19 16.26 16.83
CA ILE A 194 11.07 15.14 16.49
C ILE A 194 10.33 13.82 16.69
N SER A 195 10.27 12.98 15.68
CA SER A 195 9.85 11.58 15.78
C SER A 195 10.90 10.71 15.10
N ALA A 196 11.47 9.78 15.84
CA ALA A 196 12.48 8.86 15.33
C ALA A 196 12.19 7.44 15.81
N ASN A 197 12.41 6.45 14.95
CA ASN A 197 12.31 5.06 15.34
C ASN A 197 13.34 4.19 14.61
N VAL A 198 13.72 3.11 15.29
CA VAL A 198 14.53 2.03 14.72
C VAL A 198 13.90 0.71 15.12
N SER A 199 13.87 -0.25 14.21
CA SER A 199 13.36 -1.57 14.50
C SER A 199 14.16 -2.66 13.78
N ARG A 200 14.18 -3.85 14.38
CA ARG A 200 14.70 -5.07 13.78
C ARG A 200 13.68 -6.18 13.91
N LEU A 201 13.48 -6.92 12.84
CA LEU A 201 12.71 -8.14 12.77
C LEU A 201 13.61 -9.27 12.27
N GLU A 202 13.55 -10.41 12.96
CA GLU A 202 14.19 -11.66 12.56
C GLU A 202 13.18 -12.80 12.69
N THR A 203 13.22 -13.77 11.79
CA THR A 203 12.40 -15.00 11.84
C THR A 203 13.03 -16.05 10.96
N ASP A 204 12.90 -17.33 11.37
CA ASP A 204 13.23 -18.47 10.52
C ASP A 204 12.19 -18.65 9.39
N GLY A 205 11.00 -18.07 9.58
CA GLY A 205 9.87 -18.16 8.66
C GLY A 205 9.09 -19.47 8.79
N TYR A 206 7.85 -19.47 8.26
CA TYR A 206 6.95 -20.64 8.34
C TYR A 206 7.42 -21.81 7.48
N ARG A 207 8.03 -21.53 6.34
CA ARG A 207 8.47 -22.53 5.36
C ARG A 207 9.98 -22.75 5.47
N ASP A 208 10.42 -23.92 5.02
CA ASP A 208 11.85 -24.16 4.78
C ASP A 208 12.39 -23.11 3.82
N HIS A 209 13.65 -22.68 3.98
CA HIS A 209 14.29 -21.66 3.15
C HIS A 209 13.52 -20.33 3.11
N SER A 210 13.10 -19.81 4.27
CA SER A 210 12.34 -18.54 4.40
C SER A 210 12.84 -17.58 5.49
N GLU A 211 14.05 -17.80 5.97
CA GLU A 211 14.70 -16.95 6.97
C GLU A 211 14.81 -15.51 6.49
N THR A 212 14.56 -14.56 7.37
CA THR A 212 14.71 -13.13 7.10
C THR A 212 15.24 -12.36 8.30
N ARG A 213 15.98 -11.31 7.97
CA ARG A 213 16.29 -10.20 8.86
C ARG A 213 15.92 -8.89 8.15
N ARG A 214 15.31 -7.97 8.89
CA ARG A 214 14.96 -6.63 8.39
C ARG A 214 15.26 -5.58 9.44
N ASP A 215 16.06 -4.59 9.06
CA ASP A 215 16.37 -3.40 9.84
C ASP A 215 15.69 -2.18 9.20
N ILE A 216 14.96 -1.39 9.97
CA ILE A 216 14.29 -0.16 9.52
C ILE A 216 14.67 0.98 10.44
N ALA A 217 14.95 2.15 9.88
CA ALA A 217 15.17 3.39 10.61
C ALA A 217 14.41 4.54 9.93
N ASN A 218 13.70 5.33 10.72
CA ASN A 218 12.96 6.49 10.23
C ASN A 218 13.15 7.68 11.14
N LEU A 219 13.17 8.87 10.53
CA LEU A 219 13.26 10.14 11.21
C LEU A 219 12.29 11.13 10.55
N ARG A 220 11.45 11.78 11.37
CA ARG A 220 10.66 12.94 10.97
C ARG A 220 11.05 14.13 11.85
N LEU A 221 11.44 15.23 11.21
CA LEU A 221 11.66 16.51 11.84
C LEU A 221 10.63 17.50 11.29
N GLY A 222 9.73 17.97 12.15
CA GLY A 222 8.77 19.03 11.81
C GLY A 222 9.25 20.33 12.45
N TRP A 223 9.24 21.42 11.72
CA TRP A 223 9.69 22.71 12.16
C TRP A 223 8.70 23.82 11.77
N ASP A 224 8.12 24.49 12.75
CA ASP A 224 7.33 25.68 12.54
C ASP A 224 8.30 26.87 12.40
N LEU A 225 8.48 27.37 11.16
CA LEU A 225 9.44 28.43 10.87
C LEU A 225 8.90 29.81 11.29
N ASP A 226 7.60 29.99 11.11
CA ASP A 226 6.81 31.13 11.56
C ASP A 226 5.32 30.74 11.62
N ASP A 227 4.41 31.66 12.04
CA ASP A 227 2.97 31.40 12.16
C ASP A 227 2.29 30.98 10.84
N ALA A 228 2.95 31.19 9.70
CA ALA A 228 2.42 30.93 8.37
C ALA A 228 3.16 29.82 7.61
N SER A 229 4.30 29.34 8.10
CA SER A 229 5.12 28.39 7.36
C SER A 229 5.69 27.28 8.21
N SER A 230 5.66 26.07 7.69
CA SER A 230 6.23 24.87 8.29
C SER A 230 7.10 24.09 7.31
N LEU A 231 8.09 23.41 7.85
CA LEU A 231 9.00 22.54 7.12
C LEU A 231 9.03 21.17 7.78
N THR A 232 8.90 20.10 6.99
CA THR A 232 9.10 18.73 7.48
C THR A 232 10.18 18.05 6.66
N LEU A 233 11.17 17.49 7.35
CA LEU A 233 12.16 16.57 6.79
C LEU A 233 11.81 15.15 7.19
N LEU A 234 11.85 14.24 6.22
CA LEU A 234 11.62 12.81 6.38
C LEU A 234 12.84 12.05 5.88
N ILE A 235 13.29 11.06 6.65
CA ILE A 235 14.35 10.13 6.27
C ILE A 235 13.86 8.72 6.55
N ASN A 236 13.94 7.85 5.55
CA ASN A 236 13.59 6.44 5.65
C ASN A 236 14.78 5.59 5.20
N SER A 237 15.08 4.55 5.96
CA SER A 237 16.13 3.58 5.64
C SER A 237 15.61 2.16 5.89
N LEU A 238 15.81 1.27 4.93
CA LEU A 238 15.53 -0.16 5.01
C LEU A 238 16.78 -0.93 4.62
N HIS A 239 17.19 -1.87 5.47
CA HIS A 239 18.24 -2.84 5.16
C HIS A 239 17.72 -4.25 5.43
N GLN A 240 17.70 -5.07 4.36
CA GLN A 240 17.21 -6.45 4.39
C GLN A 240 18.23 -7.34 3.66
N PRO A 241 19.22 -7.88 4.39
CA PRO A 241 20.27 -8.69 3.81
C PRO A 241 19.81 -10.15 3.64
N GLY A 242 20.07 -10.74 2.48
CA GLY A 242 20.05 -12.19 2.28
C GLY A 242 18.77 -12.93 2.66
N THR A 243 17.61 -12.28 2.56
CA THR A 243 16.31 -12.91 2.87
C THR A 243 16.04 -14.06 1.91
N GLN A 244 15.82 -15.25 2.43
CA GLN A 244 15.53 -16.46 1.68
C GLN A 244 14.16 -16.42 1.02
N ASP A 245 14.04 -17.00 -0.17
CA ASP A 245 12.80 -17.08 -0.96
C ASP A 245 12.38 -18.54 -1.10
N PRO A 246 11.36 -19.01 -0.36
CA PRO A 246 10.89 -20.39 -0.42
C PRO A 246 10.19 -20.74 -1.72
N LEU A 247 10.02 -19.85 -2.65
CA LEU A 247 9.26 -19.99 -3.89
C LEU A 247 7.81 -20.48 -3.69
N GLY A 248 6.98 -20.47 -4.72
CA GLY A 248 5.66 -21.09 -4.68
C GLY A 248 5.71 -22.61 -4.80
N LEU A 249 4.69 -23.29 -4.31
CA LEU A 249 4.51 -24.74 -4.41
C LEU A 249 3.57 -25.11 -5.56
N THR A 250 3.79 -26.28 -6.16
CA THR A 250 2.79 -26.97 -6.96
C THR A 250 1.72 -27.61 -6.06
N ARG A 251 0.60 -28.04 -6.63
CA ARG A 251 -0.43 -28.71 -5.86
C ARG A 251 0.04 -30.00 -5.18
N ASP A 252 0.92 -30.77 -5.84
CA ASP A 252 1.41 -32.04 -5.31
C ASP A 252 2.44 -31.81 -4.22
N GLN A 253 3.34 -30.84 -4.38
CA GLN A 253 4.24 -30.40 -3.32
C GLN A 253 3.47 -29.92 -2.08
N LEU A 254 2.41 -29.10 -2.28
CA LEU A 254 1.55 -28.62 -1.20
C LEU A 254 0.87 -29.77 -0.43
N ARG A 255 0.50 -30.87 -1.09
CA ARG A 255 -0.10 -32.06 -0.44
C ARG A 255 0.92 -32.89 0.30
N GLN A 256 2.15 -32.95 -0.22
CA GLN A 256 3.24 -33.72 0.36
C GLN A 256 3.71 -33.10 1.67
N ASP A 257 4.05 -31.82 1.63
CA ASP A 257 4.44 -31.01 2.78
C ASP A 257 4.20 -29.53 2.49
N ARG A 258 3.44 -28.87 3.36
CA ARG A 258 3.11 -27.45 3.24
C ARG A 258 4.29 -26.53 3.60
N ARG A 259 5.23 -27.02 4.43
CA ARG A 259 6.39 -26.24 4.89
C ARG A 259 7.56 -26.31 3.92
N GLN A 260 7.62 -27.31 3.05
CA GLN A 260 8.76 -27.51 2.16
C GLN A 260 9.04 -26.30 1.25
N ALA A 261 10.30 -26.09 0.92
CA ALA A 261 10.72 -25.35 -0.25
C ALA A 261 10.91 -26.32 -1.44
N PRO A 262 10.58 -25.93 -2.70
CA PRO A 262 10.91 -26.77 -3.84
C PRO A 262 12.45 -26.88 -4.00
N PRO A 263 12.96 -28.01 -4.52
CA PRO A 263 14.41 -28.25 -4.63
C PRO A 263 15.20 -27.11 -5.32
N GLN A 264 14.56 -26.39 -6.21
CA GLN A 264 15.17 -25.23 -6.89
C GLN A 264 15.53 -24.09 -5.93
N ALA A 265 14.79 -23.96 -4.81
CA ALA A 265 15.09 -22.94 -3.82
C ALA A 265 16.45 -23.19 -3.16
N GLU A 266 16.71 -24.42 -2.78
CA GLU A 266 18.00 -24.82 -2.17
C GLU A 266 19.12 -24.89 -3.22
N THR A 267 18.87 -25.53 -4.40
CA THR A 267 19.89 -25.68 -5.44
C THR A 267 20.44 -24.35 -5.93
N PHE A 268 19.58 -23.35 -6.08
CA PHE A 268 19.96 -22.01 -6.58
C PHE A 268 20.08 -20.99 -5.45
N ASP A 269 19.94 -21.40 -4.20
CA ASP A 269 19.98 -20.57 -3.00
C ASP A 269 19.20 -19.28 -3.19
N THR A 270 17.89 -19.46 -3.45
CA THR A 270 17.01 -18.35 -3.80
C THR A 270 16.87 -17.39 -2.63
N ARG A 271 17.27 -16.13 -2.85
CA ARG A 271 17.29 -15.09 -1.83
C ARG A 271 17.23 -13.70 -2.44
N LYS A 272 16.94 -12.71 -1.63
CA LYS A 272 16.92 -11.31 -2.03
C LYS A 272 17.54 -10.44 -0.95
N SER A 273 18.43 -9.55 -1.36
CA SER A 273 18.97 -8.48 -0.53
C SER A 273 18.45 -7.13 -1.03
N VAL A 274 18.07 -6.24 -0.10
CA VAL A 274 17.59 -4.89 -0.43
C VAL A 274 18.20 -3.90 0.53
N THR A 275 18.75 -2.81 -0.01
CA THR A 275 19.06 -1.58 0.74
C THR A 275 18.29 -0.44 0.08
N HIS A 276 17.58 0.35 0.88
CA HIS A 276 16.85 1.51 0.40
C HIS A 276 17.02 2.68 1.35
N ASN A 277 17.44 3.83 0.83
CA ASN A 277 17.57 5.07 1.57
C ASN A 277 16.83 6.17 0.81
N GLN A 278 15.96 6.90 1.52
CA GLN A 278 15.15 7.96 0.95
C GLN A 278 15.09 9.14 1.91
N ALA A 279 15.17 10.34 1.38
CA ALA A 279 14.88 11.57 2.12
C ALA A 279 13.89 12.43 1.35
N GLY A 280 13.09 13.21 2.09
CA GLY A 280 12.15 14.14 1.49
C GLY A 280 11.90 15.34 2.37
N ILE A 281 11.55 16.44 1.74
CA ILE A 281 11.24 17.72 2.38
C ILE A 281 9.84 18.14 1.92
N ASN A 282 8.99 18.50 2.89
CA ASN A 282 7.72 19.16 2.64
C ASN A 282 7.76 20.54 3.26
N TYR A 283 7.54 21.57 2.45
CA TYR A 283 7.41 22.95 2.87
C TYR A 283 5.99 23.45 2.58
N GLN A 284 5.36 24.08 3.57
CA GLN A 284 4.06 24.72 3.41
C GLN A 284 4.14 26.17 3.84
N ARG A 285 3.40 27.04 3.11
CA ARG A 285 3.28 28.44 3.45
C ARG A 285 1.88 28.96 3.16
N ARG A 286 1.24 29.54 4.18
CA ARG A 286 0.01 30.32 4.01
C ARG A 286 0.36 31.72 3.51
N LEU A 287 -0.26 32.14 2.42
CA LEU A 287 -0.12 33.47 1.82
C LEU A 287 -1.41 34.23 2.07
N GLY A 288 -1.44 35.01 3.14
CA GLY A 288 -2.69 35.62 3.65
C GLY A 288 -3.61 34.57 4.28
N ASN A 289 -4.93 34.79 4.16
CA ASN A 289 -5.92 33.92 4.82
C ASN A 289 -6.44 32.79 3.91
N ASP A 290 -6.28 32.93 2.59
CA ASP A 290 -7.03 32.13 1.62
C ASP A 290 -6.13 31.22 0.76
N ASP A 291 -4.84 31.48 0.71
CA ASP A 291 -3.90 30.75 -0.14
C ASP A 291 -2.95 29.88 0.66
N LEU A 292 -2.74 28.63 0.22
CA LEU A 292 -1.74 27.72 0.71
C LEU A 292 -0.82 27.29 -0.43
N LEU A 293 0.48 27.54 -0.28
CA LEU A 293 1.52 27.05 -1.17
C LEU A 293 2.20 25.84 -0.52
N THR A 294 2.42 24.76 -1.30
CA THR A 294 3.13 23.57 -0.86
C THR A 294 4.23 23.21 -1.83
N LEU A 295 5.37 22.80 -1.30
CA LEU A 295 6.50 22.29 -2.07
C LEU A 295 6.95 20.97 -1.44
N MET A 296 6.96 19.90 -2.22
CA MET A 296 7.54 18.61 -1.84
C MET A 296 8.72 18.33 -2.77
N VAL A 297 9.85 17.91 -2.17
CA VAL A 297 11.02 17.41 -2.91
C VAL A 297 11.52 16.16 -2.21
N TYR A 298 11.86 15.13 -2.98
CA TYR A 298 12.40 13.88 -2.43
C TYR A 298 13.46 13.28 -3.35
N GLY A 299 14.29 12.41 -2.78
CA GLY A 299 15.23 11.61 -3.54
C GLY A 299 15.77 10.46 -2.72
N GLY A 300 16.35 9.48 -3.39
CA GLY A 300 16.86 8.30 -2.74
C GLY A 300 17.56 7.34 -3.71
N GLU A 301 18.02 6.27 -3.10
CA GLU A 301 18.69 5.14 -3.78
C GLU A 301 18.11 3.82 -3.31
N ARG A 302 18.12 2.82 -4.17
CA ARG A 302 17.66 1.47 -3.85
C ARG A 302 18.49 0.45 -4.59
N ASP A 303 19.25 -0.34 -3.84
CA ASP A 303 20.03 -1.45 -4.34
C ASP A 303 19.29 -2.75 -4.07
N MET A 304 19.24 -3.64 -5.04
CA MET A 304 18.62 -4.94 -4.93
C MET A 304 19.45 -5.99 -5.66
N GLN A 305 19.73 -7.10 -4.97
CA GLN A 305 20.28 -8.31 -5.58
C GLN A 305 19.34 -9.47 -5.29
N GLN A 306 18.98 -10.24 -6.32
CA GLN A 306 18.07 -11.38 -6.19
C GLN A 306 18.59 -12.60 -6.94
N PHE A 307 18.69 -13.73 -6.24
CA PHE A 307 18.97 -15.05 -6.79
C PHE A 307 17.65 -15.78 -7.05
N LEU A 308 17.44 -16.22 -8.27
CA LEU A 308 16.21 -16.86 -8.73
C LEU A 308 16.36 -18.38 -8.81
N GLY A 309 15.26 -19.13 -8.77
CA GLY A 309 15.24 -20.59 -8.76
C GLY A 309 15.58 -21.26 -10.11
N PHE A 310 16.51 -20.69 -10.90
CA PHE A 310 17.01 -21.24 -12.17
C PHE A 310 18.30 -20.55 -12.59
N SER A 311 19.06 -21.23 -13.45
CA SER A 311 20.37 -20.74 -13.90
C SER A 311 20.31 -19.40 -14.68
N GLY A 312 19.37 -19.25 -15.61
CA GLY A 312 19.25 -18.07 -16.47
C GLY A 312 20.38 -17.90 -17.50
N GLY A 313 21.18 -18.93 -17.74
CA GLY A 313 22.31 -18.91 -18.71
C GLY A 313 21.92 -19.15 -20.16
N ASN A 314 20.63 -19.39 -20.47
CA ASN A 314 20.18 -19.51 -21.86
C ASN A 314 20.12 -18.13 -22.52
N PRO A 315 20.40 -18.01 -23.83
CA PRO A 315 20.22 -16.77 -24.56
C PRO A 315 18.83 -16.19 -24.38
N GLY A 316 18.71 -14.87 -24.20
CA GLY A 316 17.42 -14.18 -23.99
C GLY A 316 16.74 -14.42 -22.63
N ALA A 317 17.33 -15.22 -21.71
CA ALA A 317 16.78 -15.44 -20.37
C ALA A 317 17.05 -14.25 -19.43
N GLY A 318 18.04 -13.44 -19.71
CA GLY A 318 18.40 -12.24 -18.95
C GLY A 318 18.94 -12.52 -17.55
N GLY A 319 19.49 -13.75 -17.31
CA GLY A 319 20.17 -14.15 -16.08
C GLY A 319 19.26 -14.79 -15.00
N GLY A 320 19.87 -15.54 -14.10
CA GLY A 320 19.27 -16.13 -12.89
C GLY A 320 19.60 -15.34 -11.62
N VAL A 321 20.58 -14.43 -11.67
CA VAL A 321 20.83 -13.41 -10.64
C VAL A 321 20.51 -12.04 -11.24
N ILE A 322 19.74 -11.22 -10.54
CA ILE A 322 19.38 -9.87 -10.96
C ILE A 322 19.98 -8.89 -9.97
N GLU A 323 20.66 -7.87 -10.47
CA GLU A 323 21.09 -6.70 -9.71
C GLU A 323 20.40 -5.45 -10.28
N LEU A 324 19.87 -4.62 -9.39
CA LEU A 324 19.26 -3.34 -9.70
C LEU A 324 19.90 -2.28 -8.80
N ASP A 325 20.50 -1.26 -9.41
CA ASP A 325 21.03 -0.07 -8.75
C ASP A 325 20.20 1.10 -9.23
N ARG A 326 19.32 1.63 -8.33
CA ARG A 326 18.34 2.66 -8.65
C ARG A 326 18.64 3.95 -7.95
N ARG A 327 18.55 5.05 -8.68
CA ARG A 327 18.48 6.40 -8.14
C ARG A 327 17.19 7.06 -8.59
N PHE A 328 16.48 7.67 -7.68
CA PHE A 328 15.19 8.26 -7.97
C PHE A 328 15.00 9.56 -7.19
N GLY A 329 14.10 10.40 -7.70
CA GLY A 329 13.75 11.64 -7.04
C GLY A 329 12.65 12.38 -7.79
N GLY A 330 12.21 13.45 -7.19
CA GLY A 330 11.18 14.28 -7.79
C GLY A 330 10.72 15.40 -6.89
N GLY A 331 9.74 16.13 -7.36
CA GLY A 331 9.13 17.20 -6.61
C GLY A 331 7.74 17.55 -7.12
N GLU A 332 6.97 18.15 -6.25
CA GLU A 332 5.63 18.68 -6.54
C GLU A 332 5.49 20.08 -5.97
N LEU A 333 5.01 21.01 -6.80
CA LEU A 333 4.59 22.34 -6.39
C LEU A 333 3.07 22.39 -6.46
N GLY A 334 2.44 22.69 -5.34
CA GLY A 334 1.00 22.81 -5.22
C GLY A 334 0.57 24.18 -4.71
N TRP A 335 -0.61 24.61 -5.13
CA TRP A 335 -1.28 25.79 -4.65
C TRP A 335 -2.75 25.48 -4.40
N GLN A 336 -3.26 25.95 -3.28
CA GLN A 336 -4.67 25.86 -2.91
C GLN A 336 -5.18 27.26 -2.56
N ARG A 337 -6.43 27.53 -2.93
CA ARG A 337 -7.10 28.79 -2.61
C ARG A 337 -8.56 28.58 -2.24
N ASP A 338 -8.96 29.13 -1.11
CA ASP A 338 -10.34 29.28 -0.73
C ASP A 338 -10.87 30.60 -1.26
N THR A 339 -11.99 30.58 -2.00
CA THR A 339 -12.54 31.74 -2.69
C THR A 339 -14.05 31.65 -2.90
N ARG A 340 -14.62 32.65 -3.54
CA ARG A 340 -16.02 32.58 -3.99
C ARG A 340 -16.07 32.84 -5.50
N LEU A 341 -16.72 31.94 -6.21
CA LEU A 341 -17.01 32.08 -7.63
C LEU A 341 -18.52 31.98 -7.83
N PHE A 342 -19.10 32.91 -8.55
CA PHE A 342 -20.56 33.01 -8.75
C PHE A 342 -21.35 33.00 -7.43
N ASP A 343 -20.82 33.68 -6.40
CA ASP A 343 -21.34 33.71 -5.02
C ASP A 343 -21.33 32.36 -4.27
N LEU A 344 -20.77 31.33 -4.84
CA LEU A 344 -20.59 30.03 -4.18
C LEU A 344 -19.20 29.93 -3.53
N PRO A 345 -19.08 29.37 -2.32
CA PRO A 345 -17.78 29.00 -1.74
C PRO A 345 -17.10 27.92 -2.59
N VAL A 346 -15.84 28.13 -2.92
CA VAL A 346 -15.04 27.24 -3.76
C VAL A 346 -13.63 27.10 -3.20
N THR A 347 -13.15 25.87 -3.05
CA THR A 347 -11.73 25.59 -2.87
C THR A 347 -11.15 25.13 -4.19
N LEU A 348 -10.11 25.82 -4.67
CA LEU A 348 -9.34 25.46 -5.86
C LEU A 348 -7.99 24.89 -5.43
N ALA A 349 -7.55 23.79 -6.04
CA ALA A 349 -6.18 23.30 -5.93
C ALA A 349 -5.60 23.01 -7.31
N ALA A 350 -4.38 23.49 -7.55
CA ALA A 350 -3.63 23.23 -8.76
C ALA A 350 -2.19 22.86 -8.41
N GLY A 351 -1.56 22.06 -9.26
CA GLY A 351 -0.14 21.73 -9.05
C GLY A 351 0.49 21.08 -10.26
N ILE A 352 1.81 21.02 -10.19
CA ILE A 352 2.68 20.36 -11.15
C ILE A 352 3.65 19.45 -10.41
N ALA A 353 3.97 18.30 -10.99
CA ALA A 353 4.93 17.37 -10.43
C ALA A 353 5.87 16.82 -11.51
N TYR A 354 7.09 16.52 -11.10
CA TYR A 354 8.10 15.83 -11.90
C TYR A 354 8.74 14.74 -11.07
N HIS A 355 8.83 13.54 -11.63
CA HIS A 355 9.47 12.39 -10.99
C HIS A 355 10.40 11.72 -11.98
N TYR A 356 11.56 11.28 -11.51
CA TYR A 356 12.59 10.60 -12.30
C TYR A 356 13.14 9.38 -11.56
N GLN A 357 13.44 8.31 -12.32
CA GLN A 357 14.19 7.15 -11.86
C GLN A 357 15.16 6.74 -12.95
N GLY A 358 16.42 6.52 -12.58
CA GLY A 358 17.42 5.83 -13.37
C GLY A 358 17.80 4.52 -12.67
N GLU A 359 17.94 3.44 -13.43
CA GLU A 359 18.24 2.11 -12.94
C GLU A 359 19.29 1.43 -13.83
N GLN A 360 20.45 1.07 -13.24
CA GLN A 360 21.32 0.10 -13.86
C GLN A 360 20.82 -1.30 -13.52
N ARG A 361 20.44 -2.06 -14.52
CA ARG A 361 19.99 -3.45 -14.39
C ARG A 361 21.00 -4.40 -14.98
N ARG A 362 21.48 -5.36 -14.16
CA ARG A 362 22.38 -6.42 -14.61
C ARG A 362 21.77 -7.79 -14.33
N GLY A 363 21.99 -8.71 -15.25
CA GLY A 363 21.61 -10.11 -15.13
C GLY A 363 22.81 -11.01 -15.24
N PHE A 364 22.92 -12.02 -14.35
CA PHE A 364 24.05 -12.96 -14.35
C PHE A 364 23.54 -14.39 -14.28
N VAL A 365 24.34 -15.34 -14.71
CA VAL A 365 24.07 -16.76 -14.49
C VAL A 365 24.00 -17.03 -12.99
N ASN A 366 22.99 -17.79 -12.54
CA ASN A 366 22.99 -18.37 -11.19
C ASN A 366 23.66 -19.73 -11.25
N GLU A 367 24.89 -19.82 -10.76
CA GLU A 367 25.69 -21.05 -10.68
C GLU A 367 25.49 -21.68 -9.30
N GLN A 368 24.31 -22.29 -9.07
CA GLN A 368 23.95 -22.97 -7.81
C GLN A 368 24.17 -22.09 -6.57
N GLY A 369 23.64 -20.85 -6.62
CA GLY A 369 23.74 -19.89 -5.52
C GLY A 369 24.94 -18.95 -5.61
N LEU A 370 25.79 -19.09 -6.62
CA LEU A 370 26.90 -18.18 -6.91
C LEU A 370 26.61 -17.33 -8.14
N LYS A 371 27.10 -16.08 -8.14
CA LYS A 371 26.98 -15.17 -9.26
C LYS A 371 28.02 -15.52 -10.32
N GLY A 372 27.58 -15.96 -11.51
CA GLY A 372 28.39 -16.35 -12.66
C GLY A 372 28.53 -15.25 -13.71
N GLY A 373 28.61 -15.65 -14.99
CA GLY A 373 28.82 -14.76 -16.13
C GLY A 373 27.68 -13.77 -16.36
N LEU A 374 27.98 -12.59 -16.91
CA LEU A 374 27.03 -11.55 -17.30
C LEU A 374 26.16 -12.02 -18.47
N MET A 375 24.85 -11.77 -18.42
CA MET A 375 23.85 -12.16 -19.40
C MET A 375 22.93 -11.01 -19.83
N ARG A 376 23.02 -9.86 -19.15
CA ARG A 376 22.24 -8.65 -19.42
C ARG A 376 22.90 -7.47 -18.73
N ASP A 377 23.01 -6.34 -19.40
CA ASP A 377 23.41 -5.06 -18.82
C ASP A 377 22.64 -3.95 -19.55
N GLU A 378 21.89 -3.15 -18.83
CA GLU A 378 21.06 -2.10 -19.42
C GLU A 378 20.87 -0.93 -18.45
N PHE A 379 20.77 0.26 -19.00
CA PHE A 379 20.35 1.43 -18.25
C PHE A 379 18.91 1.80 -18.58
N ASN A 380 18.04 1.77 -17.56
CA ASN A 380 16.63 2.07 -17.66
C ASN A 380 16.32 3.43 -17.04
N ALA A 381 15.67 4.32 -17.74
CA ALA A 381 15.23 5.61 -17.25
C ALA A 381 13.73 5.80 -17.43
N VAL A 382 13.06 6.33 -16.41
CA VAL A 382 11.67 6.77 -16.51
C VAL A 382 11.53 8.18 -15.97
N ASP A 383 10.83 9.03 -16.70
CA ASP A 383 10.38 10.32 -16.24
C ASP A 383 8.86 10.45 -16.33
N SER A 384 8.27 11.11 -15.32
CA SER A 384 6.84 11.39 -15.23
C SER A 384 6.65 12.89 -15.00
N GLN A 385 5.81 13.50 -15.82
CA GLN A 385 5.40 14.91 -15.73
C GLN A 385 3.90 14.95 -15.52
N GLU A 386 3.47 15.67 -14.51
CA GLU A 386 2.08 15.70 -14.10
C GLU A 386 1.61 17.13 -13.85
N ALA A 387 0.35 17.42 -14.21
CA ALA A 387 -0.32 18.66 -13.86
C ALA A 387 -1.77 18.38 -13.47
N TYR A 388 -2.29 19.03 -12.45
CA TYR A 388 -3.66 18.84 -12.00
C TYR A 388 -4.35 20.16 -11.65
N LEU A 389 -5.67 20.12 -11.76
CA LEU A 389 -6.60 21.14 -11.26
C LEU A 389 -7.79 20.42 -10.61
N ILE A 390 -8.08 20.74 -9.36
CA ILE A 390 -9.19 20.19 -8.57
C ILE A 390 -9.98 21.36 -8.01
N SER A 391 -11.30 21.24 -7.99
CA SER A 391 -12.19 22.23 -7.40
C SER A 391 -13.26 21.56 -6.55
N THR A 392 -13.51 22.10 -5.36
CA THR A 392 -14.60 21.70 -4.47
C THR A 392 -15.56 22.88 -4.33
N TRP A 393 -16.82 22.67 -4.66
CA TRP A 393 -17.88 23.68 -4.72
C TRP A 393 -18.95 23.37 -3.70
N GLN A 394 -19.23 24.28 -2.81
CA GLN A 394 -20.42 24.24 -1.95
C GLN A 394 -21.61 24.81 -2.73
N LEU A 395 -22.32 23.95 -3.50
CA LEU A 395 -23.44 24.38 -4.36
C LEU A 395 -24.66 24.88 -3.57
N ALA A 396 -24.87 24.27 -2.39
CA ALA A 396 -25.91 24.62 -1.42
C ALA A 396 -25.49 24.07 -0.04
N PRO A 397 -26.15 24.42 1.06
CA PRO A 397 -25.75 23.99 2.41
C PRO A 397 -25.59 22.46 2.59
N ARG A 398 -26.25 21.68 1.74
CA ARG A 398 -26.24 20.19 1.77
C ARG A 398 -25.66 19.54 0.54
N TRP A 399 -25.16 20.31 -0.43
CA TRP A 399 -24.67 19.82 -1.71
C TRP A 399 -23.24 20.26 -1.96
N GLU A 400 -22.34 19.33 -2.11
CA GLU A 400 -20.96 19.56 -2.43
C GLU A 400 -20.57 18.84 -3.71
N LEU A 401 -19.91 19.53 -4.62
CA LEU A 401 -19.40 19.02 -5.89
C LEU A 401 -17.89 19.08 -5.87
N VAL A 402 -17.25 17.97 -6.16
CA VAL A 402 -15.81 17.89 -6.44
C VAL A 402 -15.62 17.60 -7.91
N ALA A 403 -14.82 18.39 -8.61
CA ALA A 403 -14.46 18.17 -10.01
C ALA A 403 -12.97 18.38 -10.20
N GLY A 404 -12.33 17.54 -10.99
CA GLY A 404 -10.89 17.65 -11.22
C GLY A 404 -10.46 17.05 -12.55
N LEU A 405 -9.27 17.45 -12.95
CA LEU A 405 -8.58 16.97 -14.13
C LEU A 405 -7.10 16.80 -13.79
N ARG A 406 -6.52 15.65 -14.16
CA ARG A 406 -5.08 15.43 -14.10
C ARG A 406 -4.55 15.00 -15.45
N HIS A 407 -3.49 15.64 -15.90
CA HIS A 407 -2.72 15.26 -17.08
C HIS A 407 -1.40 14.66 -16.63
N THR A 408 -1.07 13.46 -17.14
CA THR A 408 0.17 12.75 -16.84
C THR A 408 0.83 12.35 -18.16
N ARG A 409 2.14 12.59 -18.27
CA ARG A 409 3.01 12.06 -19.33
C ARG A 409 4.10 11.24 -18.67
N VAL A 410 4.30 10.03 -19.15
CA VAL A 410 5.36 9.11 -18.70
C VAL A 410 6.18 8.68 -19.90
N GLU A 411 7.50 8.71 -19.79
CA GLU A 411 8.43 8.27 -20.82
C GLU A 411 9.37 7.23 -20.22
N PHE A 412 9.45 6.07 -20.85
CA PHE A 412 10.38 4.99 -20.52
C PHE A 412 11.42 4.90 -21.59
N ASP A 413 12.69 4.79 -21.19
CA ASP A 413 13.86 4.64 -22.02
C ASP A 413 14.73 3.50 -21.49
N SER A 414 15.20 2.63 -22.34
CA SER A 414 16.08 1.51 -22.01
C SER A 414 17.21 1.48 -23.03
N ASP A 415 18.44 1.66 -22.57
CA ASP A 415 19.67 1.54 -23.36
C ASP A 415 20.33 0.20 -23.02
N ASP A 416 20.58 -0.63 -24.03
CA ASP A 416 21.23 -1.92 -23.88
C ASP A 416 22.73 -1.77 -24.00
N ASP A 417 23.45 -2.13 -22.93
CA ASP A 417 24.93 -2.14 -22.87
C ASP A 417 25.51 -3.54 -23.09
N TYR A 418 24.67 -4.60 -23.26
CA TYR A 418 25.08 -5.99 -23.45
C TYR A 418 25.08 -6.40 -24.93
N LEU A 419 25.89 -5.74 -25.75
CA LEU A 419 25.92 -5.93 -27.19
C LEU A 419 26.76 -7.13 -27.67
N ILE A 420 27.34 -7.92 -26.76
CA ILE A 420 28.23 -9.06 -27.12
C ILE A 420 27.46 -10.26 -27.68
N ASP A 421 26.14 -10.34 -27.49
CA ASP A 421 25.26 -11.34 -28.09
C ASP A 421 24.82 -10.97 -29.51
N GLY A 422 25.21 -9.79 -30.00
CA GLY A 422 24.93 -9.30 -31.34
C GLY A 422 23.53 -8.71 -31.52
N GLN A 423 22.81 -8.49 -30.43
CA GLN A 423 21.49 -7.85 -30.44
C GLN A 423 21.57 -6.47 -29.75
N ASP A 424 20.74 -5.56 -30.18
CA ASP A 424 20.49 -4.28 -29.50
C ASP A 424 19.03 -4.30 -29.02
N ASP A 425 18.85 -4.50 -27.71
CA ASP A 425 17.57 -4.62 -27.04
C ASP A 425 17.06 -3.28 -26.49
N SER A 426 17.70 -2.17 -26.86
CA SER A 426 17.30 -0.80 -26.52
C SER A 426 15.86 -0.51 -26.98
N GLY A 427 15.21 0.41 -26.28
CA GLY A 427 13.84 0.79 -26.64
C GLY A 427 13.34 2.00 -25.89
N ARG A 428 12.34 2.66 -26.44
CA ARG A 428 11.67 3.81 -25.85
C ARG A 428 10.17 3.73 -26.04
N THR A 429 9.39 4.08 -25.00
CA THR A 429 7.96 4.30 -25.13
C THR A 429 7.53 5.54 -24.37
N ARG A 430 6.50 6.21 -24.89
CA ARG A 430 5.93 7.42 -24.29
C ARG A 430 4.42 7.29 -24.24
N ASP A 431 3.89 7.51 -23.06
CA ASP A 431 2.47 7.44 -22.78
C ASP A 431 1.97 8.74 -22.16
N HIS A 432 0.72 9.08 -22.43
CA HIS A 432 0.06 10.23 -21.80
C HIS A 432 -1.42 9.93 -21.55
N SER A 433 -1.95 10.53 -20.51
CA SER A 433 -3.37 10.44 -20.17
C SER A 433 -3.88 11.73 -19.56
N THR A 434 -5.14 12.02 -19.87
CA THR A 434 -5.89 13.11 -19.23
C THR A 434 -7.08 12.49 -18.52
N ASN A 435 -7.09 12.58 -17.20
CA ASN A 435 -8.01 11.85 -16.33
C ASN A 435 -8.98 12.83 -15.67
N PRO A 436 -10.21 12.98 -16.18
CA PRO A 436 -11.26 13.73 -15.53
C PRO A 436 -11.89 12.89 -14.42
N ALA A 437 -12.31 13.57 -13.34
CA ALA A 437 -13.14 12.99 -12.30
C ALA A 437 -14.12 14.03 -11.75
N ILE A 438 -15.31 13.54 -11.39
CA ILE A 438 -16.38 14.36 -10.81
C ILE A 438 -17.11 13.54 -9.75
N GLY A 439 -17.46 14.19 -8.64
CA GLY A 439 -18.23 13.59 -7.56
C GLY A 439 -19.19 14.61 -6.96
N LEU A 440 -20.39 14.16 -6.62
CA LEU A 440 -21.42 14.95 -5.97
C LEU A 440 -21.79 14.28 -4.65
N ASN A 441 -21.79 15.05 -3.57
CA ASN A 441 -22.24 14.61 -2.25
C ASN A 441 -23.52 15.36 -1.86
N TRP A 442 -24.45 14.63 -1.24
CA TRP A 442 -25.68 15.16 -0.65
C TRP A 442 -25.77 14.76 0.83
N SER A 443 -25.59 15.73 1.71
CA SER A 443 -25.81 15.58 3.15
C SER A 443 -27.31 15.61 3.45
N TRP A 444 -27.95 14.41 3.48
CA TRP A 444 -29.40 14.30 3.76
C TRP A 444 -29.73 14.80 5.16
N THR A 445 -28.97 14.32 6.16
CA THR A 445 -28.98 14.83 7.54
C THR A 445 -27.53 15.14 7.95
N PRO A 446 -27.27 15.74 9.11
CA PRO A 446 -25.91 15.90 9.62
C PRO A 446 -25.15 14.57 9.76
N GLU A 447 -25.86 13.46 9.99
CA GLU A 447 -25.29 12.14 10.22
C GLU A 447 -25.24 11.27 8.96
N LEU A 448 -26.00 11.61 7.89
CA LEU A 448 -26.19 10.77 6.71
C LEU A 448 -25.89 11.52 5.42
N SER A 449 -24.94 11.03 4.68
CA SER A 449 -24.58 11.50 3.34
C SER A 449 -24.72 10.41 2.27
N LEU A 450 -25.17 10.83 1.09
CA LEU A 450 -25.22 10.04 -0.14
C LEU A 450 -24.31 10.67 -1.16
N TYR A 451 -23.59 9.86 -1.94
CA TYR A 451 -22.73 10.42 -2.98
C TYR A 451 -22.78 9.59 -4.26
N ALA A 452 -22.38 10.24 -5.35
CA ALA A 452 -22.13 9.61 -6.63
C ALA A 452 -20.86 10.20 -7.26
N ALA A 453 -20.06 9.36 -7.91
CA ALA A 453 -18.82 9.79 -8.55
C ALA A 453 -18.56 9.05 -9.85
N LEU A 454 -17.91 9.73 -10.80
CA LEU A 454 -17.42 9.22 -12.08
C LEU A 454 -15.98 9.66 -12.29
N GLY A 455 -15.14 8.81 -12.91
CA GLY A 455 -13.76 9.16 -13.21
C GLY A 455 -13.10 8.22 -14.20
N GLN A 456 -12.03 8.70 -14.83
CA GLN A 456 -11.16 7.92 -15.71
C GLN A 456 -9.81 7.74 -15.04
N GLY A 457 -9.35 6.49 -14.91
CA GLY A 457 -8.02 6.13 -14.42
C GLY A 457 -7.10 5.64 -15.54
N PHE A 458 -5.83 5.67 -15.24
CA PHE A 458 -4.74 5.32 -16.16
C PHE A 458 -3.67 4.59 -15.38
N GLU A 459 -3.07 3.55 -15.99
CA GLU A 459 -2.00 2.77 -15.39
C GLU A 459 -1.00 2.34 -16.45
N THR A 460 0.25 2.80 -16.34
CA THR A 460 1.34 2.39 -17.23
C THR A 460 1.84 1.00 -16.91
N PRO A 461 2.45 0.28 -17.86
CA PRO A 461 3.36 -0.81 -17.52
C PRO A 461 4.52 -0.30 -16.65
N THR A 462 5.14 -1.20 -15.89
CA THR A 462 6.39 -0.96 -15.18
C THR A 462 7.57 -1.46 -15.99
N PHE A 463 8.83 -1.10 -15.63
CA PHE A 463 10.01 -1.68 -16.28
C PHE A 463 10.01 -3.21 -16.23
N GLN A 464 9.55 -3.82 -15.12
CA GLN A 464 9.48 -5.28 -15.04
C GLN A 464 8.50 -5.88 -16.05
N GLU A 465 7.40 -5.19 -16.38
CA GLU A 465 6.40 -5.63 -17.35
C GLU A 465 6.86 -5.34 -18.79
N LEU A 466 7.65 -4.28 -19.00
CA LEU A 466 8.26 -3.93 -20.29
C LEU A 466 9.50 -4.76 -20.64
N ALA A 467 10.14 -5.40 -19.67
CA ALA A 467 11.49 -5.97 -19.77
C ALA A 467 11.65 -7.15 -20.71
N TYR A 468 10.55 -7.71 -21.24
CA TYR A 468 10.59 -8.90 -22.09
C TYR A 468 9.59 -8.82 -23.24
N ARG A 469 10.05 -9.20 -24.44
CA ARG A 469 9.23 -9.44 -25.63
C ARG A 469 8.83 -10.92 -25.72
N PRO A 470 7.86 -11.28 -26.58
CA PRO A 470 7.50 -12.69 -26.82
C PRO A 470 8.68 -13.57 -27.27
N ASP A 471 9.65 -12.98 -27.95
CA ASP A 471 10.81 -13.60 -28.62
C ASP A 471 12.11 -13.43 -27.87
N GLY A 472 12.14 -12.75 -26.71
CA GLY A 472 13.38 -12.59 -25.96
C GLY A 472 13.38 -11.52 -24.86
N ALA A 473 14.58 -11.24 -24.35
CA ALA A 473 14.83 -10.08 -23.52
C ALA A 473 14.66 -8.79 -24.34
N GLY A 474 14.68 -7.68 -23.67
CA GLY A 474 14.56 -6.36 -24.26
C GLY A 474 13.21 -5.70 -24.05
N MET A 475 13.22 -4.39 -24.21
CA MET A 475 12.03 -3.58 -23.97
C MET A 475 10.90 -3.92 -24.95
N ASN A 476 9.67 -4.07 -24.44
CA ASN A 476 8.45 -4.32 -25.20
C ASN A 476 7.65 -3.01 -25.44
N PRO A 477 7.90 -2.24 -26.50
CA PRO A 477 7.25 -0.97 -26.75
C PRO A 477 5.80 -1.15 -27.24
N SER A 478 5.35 -2.38 -27.52
CA SER A 478 3.99 -2.68 -27.94
C SER A 478 2.98 -2.76 -26.77
N LEU A 479 3.48 -2.89 -25.54
CA LEU A 479 2.65 -2.95 -24.34
C LEU A 479 2.13 -1.55 -23.99
N LYS A 480 0.79 -1.42 -24.00
CA LYS A 480 0.10 -0.13 -23.80
C LYS A 480 -0.36 0.03 -22.36
N PRO A 481 -0.51 1.27 -21.87
CA PRO A 481 -1.20 1.53 -20.63
C PRO A 481 -2.63 1.02 -20.63
N SER A 482 -3.10 0.61 -19.47
CA SER A 482 -4.52 0.32 -19.27
C SER A 482 -5.28 1.59 -18.89
N VAL A 483 -6.54 1.70 -19.39
CA VAL A 483 -7.43 2.83 -19.09
C VAL A 483 -8.71 2.30 -18.45
N SER A 484 -9.04 2.80 -17.26
CA SER A 484 -10.25 2.45 -16.53
C SER A 484 -11.28 3.58 -16.55
N ARG A 485 -12.57 3.22 -16.68
CA ARG A 485 -13.70 4.11 -16.44
C ARG A 485 -14.47 3.61 -15.24
N ASN A 486 -14.60 4.46 -14.25
CA ASN A 486 -15.08 4.12 -12.93
C ASN A 486 -16.35 4.90 -12.61
N ALA A 487 -17.36 4.21 -12.07
CA ALA A 487 -18.59 4.79 -11.54
C ALA A 487 -18.85 4.24 -10.14
N GLU A 488 -19.31 5.08 -9.24
CA GLU A 488 -19.58 4.71 -7.86
C GLU A 488 -20.77 5.49 -7.32
N VAL A 489 -21.58 4.84 -6.49
CA VAL A 489 -22.55 5.46 -5.60
C VAL A 489 -22.36 4.92 -4.20
N GLY A 490 -22.51 5.76 -3.20
CA GLY A 490 -22.30 5.33 -1.82
C GLY A 490 -23.12 6.09 -0.80
N LEU A 491 -23.08 5.55 0.40
CA LEU A 491 -23.74 6.06 1.59
C LEU A 491 -22.77 6.06 2.74
N LYS A 492 -22.75 7.14 3.52
CA LYS A 492 -22.01 7.26 4.77
C LYS A 492 -22.95 7.68 5.89
N TRP A 493 -22.95 6.93 6.97
CA TRP A 493 -23.77 7.21 8.15
C TRP A 493 -22.89 7.20 9.40
N ARG A 494 -22.98 8.29 10.17
CA ARG A 494 -22.17 8.53 11.37
C ARG A 494 -23.08 8.98 12.50
N THR A 495 -23.05 8.28 13.62
CA THR A 495 -23.61 8.70 14.90
C THR A 495 -22.53 8.57 15.97
N GLU A 496 -22.81 8.96 17.20
CA GLU A 496 -21.87 8.79 18.32
C GLU A 496 -21.41 7.33 18.50
N ARG A 497 -22.25 6.34 18.15
CA ARG A 497 -22.00 4.91 18.42
C ARG A 497 -21.91 4.05 17.17
N THR A 498 -22.32 4.57 16.03
CA THR A 498 -22.43 3.76 14.81
C THR A 498 -21.79 4.47 13.62
N ARG A 499 -20.96 3.73 12.87
CA ARG A 499 -20.41 4.17 11.60
C ARG A 499 -20.72 3.13 10.52
N VAL A 500 -21.28 3.56 9.41
CA VAL A 500 -21.59 2.71 8.26
C VAL A 500 -21.10 3.39 7.00
N ASP A 501 -20.33 2.66 6.18
CA ASP A 501 -20.01 3.03 4.81
C ASP A 501 -20.45 1.92 3.88
N LEU A 502 -21.19 2.30 2.84
CA LEU A 502 -21.62 1.40 1.77
C LEU A 502 -21.25 2.03 0.43
N ALA A 503 -20.57 1.27 -0.44
CA ALA A 503 -20.27 1.67 -1.81
C ALA A 503 -20.68 0.58 -2.79
N LEU A 504 -21.30 1.00 -3.89
CA LEU A 504 -21.61 0.19 -5.07
C LEU A 504 -20.82 0.77 -6.25
N PHE A 505 -20.05 -0.06 -6.94
CA PHE A 505 -19.18 0.42 -7.99
C PHE A 505 -19.13 -0.48 -9.22
N GLU A 506 -18.81 0.15 -10.35
CA GLU A 506 -18.45 -0.52 -11.60
C GLU A 506 -17.20 0.13 -12.19
N SER A 507 -16.25 -0.70 -12.62
CA SER A 507 -15.06 -0.29 -13.36
C SER A 507 -14.95 -1.10 -14.65
N ARG A 508 -14.78 -0.42 -15.78
CA ARG A 508 -14.53 -1.01 -17.10
C ARG A 508 -13.13 -0.63 -17.53
N VAL A 509 -12.31 -1.65 -17.78
CA VAL A 509 -10.91 -1.46 -18.16
C VAL A 509 -10.71 -1.87 -19.61
N LYS A 510 -10.03 -1.00 -20.35
CA LYS A 510 -9.56 -1.22 -21.72
C LYS A 510 -8.06 -1.44 -21.68
N ASP A 511 -7.56 -2.32 -22.52
CA ASP A 511 -6.13 -2.64 -22.64
C ASP A 511 -5.53 -3.11 -21.30
N GLU A 512 -6.26 -3.97 -20.55
CA GLU A 512 -5.79 -4.57 -19.30
C GLU A 512 -4.43 -5.22 -19.48
N ILE A 513 -3.44 -4.89 -18.66
CA ILE A 513 -2.11 -5.51 -18.69
C ILE A 513 -2.22 -6.90 -18.04
N VAL A 514 -1.82 -7.93 -18.78
CA VAL A 514 -1.89 -9.34 -18.37
C VAL A 514 -0.65 -10.09 -18.81
N THR A 515 -0.42 -11.28 -18.23
CA THR A 515 0.64 -12.17 -18.68
C THR A 515 0.29 -12.72 -20.07
N GLY A 516 1.13 -12.49 -21.07
CA GLY A 516 0.95 -12.95 -22.45
C GLY A 516 1.32 -14.42 -22.66
N GLY A 517 2.20 -14.95 -21.82
CA GLY A 517 2.71 -16.31 -21.91
C GLY A 517 4.19 -16.38 -21.54
N ARG A 518 4.79 -17.54 -21.81
CA ARG A 518 6.25 -17.73 -21.66
C ARG A 518 6.98 -17.21 -22.89
N ILE A 519 8.15 -16.67 -22.68
CA ILE A 519 9.06 -16.30 -23.77
C ILE A 519 9.48 -17.58 -24.47
N GLN A 520 9.43 -17.57 -25.79
CA GLN A 520 9.88 -18.64 -26.65
C GLN A 520 11.02 -18.13 -27.55
N ILE A 521 12.18 -18.76 -27.47
CA ILE A 521 13.32 -18.50 -28.33
C ILE A 521 13.55 -19.77 -29.13
N ASP A 522 13.36 -19.71 -30.43
CA ASP A 522 13.33 -20.85 -31.35
C ASP A 522 12.31 -21.91 -30.88
N GLU A 523 12.77 -23.15 -30.61
CA GLU A 523 11.95 -24.23 -30.09
C GLU A 523 11.95 -24.32 -28.55
N ASN A 524 12.67 -23.43 -27.84
CA ASN A 524 12.87 -23.49 -26.40
C ASN A 524 12.04 -22.45 -25.64
N PHE A 525 11.39 -22.87 -24.56
CA PHE A 525 10.76 -21.93 -23.62
C PHE A 525 11.75 -21.52 -22.54
N VAL A 526 11.95 -20.20 -22.38
CA VAL A 526 12.69 -19.65 -21.25
C VAL A 526 11.76 -19.53 -20.03
N ASN A 527 12.32 -19.64 -18.83
CA ASN A 527 11.52 -19.56 -17.59
C ASN A 527 11.19 -18.10 -17.23
N ARG A 528 10.71 -17.34 -18.21
CA ARG A 528 10.26 -15.94 -18.10
C ARG A 528 8.94 -15.78 -18.81
N ASN A 529 8.12 -14.84 -18.31
CA ASN A 529 6.89 -14.43 -18.94
C ASN A 529 7.05 -13.05 -19.55
N PHE A 530 6.42 -12.83 -20.70
CA PHE A 530 6.19 -11.50 -21.24
C PHE A 530 4.77 -11.03 -20.89
N TYR A 531 4.52 -9.73 -21.00
CA TYR A 531 3.23 -9.13 -20.77
C TYR A 531 2.59 -8.64 -22.08
N THR A 532 1.27 -8.62 -22.10
CA THR A 532 0.45 -8.15 -23.22
C THR A 532 -0.79 -7.42 -22.71
N ASN A 533 -1.58 -6.86 -23.62
CA ASN A 533 -2.84 -6.24 -23.26
C ASN A 533 -4.02 -7.16 -23.55
N ALA A 534 -4.84 -7.44 -22.54
CA ALA A 534 -6.19 -7.97 -22.74
C ALA A 534 -7.11 -6.87 -23.27
N GLY A 535 -8.05 -7.21 -24.18
CA GLY A 535 -8.87 -6.20 -24.82
C GLY A 535 -9.79 -5.45 -23.86
N ARG A 536 -10.50 -6.16 -22.96
CA ARG A 536 -11.41 -5.56 -21.96
C ARG A 536 -11.61 -6.45 -20.75
N SER A 537 -11.77 -5.82 -19.58
CA SER A 537 -12.24 -6.45 -18.35
C SER A 537 -13.27 -5.57 -17.64
N THR A 538 -14.08 -6.17 -16.77
CA THR A 538 -15.10 -5.48 -15.97
C THR A 538 -14.99 -5.92 -14.51
N ARG A 539 -15.15 -4.97 -13.61
CA ARG A 539 -15.22 -5.15 -12.17
C ARG A 539 -16.49 -4.51 -11.65
N ARG A 540 -17.28 -5.24 -10.88
CA ARG A 540 -18.50 -4.77 -10.21
C ARG A 540 -18.52 -5.26 -8.79
N GLY A 541 -18.84 -4.39 -7.84
CA GLY A 541 -18.76 -4.79 -6.45
C GLY A 541 -19.61 -3.98 -5.50
N ILE A 542 -19.64 -4.52 -4.27
CA ILE A 542 -20.27 -3.93 -3.08
C ILE A 542 -19.23 -3.95 -1.99
N GLU A 543 -19.05 -2.83 -1.31
CA GLU A 543 -18.21 -2.68 -0.13
C GLU A 543 -19.05 -2.17 1.02
N LEU A 544 -18.91 -2.80 2.18
CA LEU A 544 -19.59 -2.42 3.41
C LEU A 544 -18.60 -2.40 4.55
N SER A 545 -18.57 -1.32 5.33
CA SER A 545 -18.03 -1.32 6.68
C SER A 545 -19.10 -0.91 7.69
N LEU A 546 -19.11 -1.57 8.84
CA LEU A 546 -19.97 -1.30 9.97
C LEU A 546 -19.12 -1.32 11.24
N GLU A 547 -19.19 -0.25 12.00
CA GLU A 547 -18.62 -0.16 13.35
C GLU A 547 -19.72 0.21 14.32
N GLN A 548 -19.82 -0.52 15.43
CA GLN A 548 -20.82 -0.32 16.46
C GLN A 548 -20.17 -0.33 17.84
N GLN A 549 -20.37 0.75 18.60
CA GLN A 549 -20.00 0.86 20.00
C GLN A 549 -21.20 0.46 20.86
N PHE A 550 -20.97 -0.37 21.88
CA PHE A 550 -21.96 -0.77 22.86
C PHE A 550 -21.54 -0.27 24.25
N ASP A 551 -22.45 -0.39 25.22
CA ASP A 551 -22.13 -0.06 26.61
C ASP A 551 -21.07 -1.01 27.20
N HIS A 552 -20.42 -0.61 28.28
CA HIS A 552 -19.41 -1.38 29.01
C HIS A 552 -18.14 -1.70 28.19
N GLY A 553 -17.79 -0.86 27.21
CA GLY A 553 -16.56 -0.97 26.43
C GLY A 553 -16.56 -2.10 25.40
N LEU A 554 -17.72 -2.63 25.04
CA LEU A 554 -17.84 -3.60 23.95
C LEU A 554 -17.98 -2.88 22.62
N SER A 555 -17.29 -3.37 21.57
CA SER A 555 -17.42 -2.87 20.21
C SER A 555 -17.41 -4.00 19.19
N ALA A 556 -18.11 -3.79 18.08
CA ALA A 556 -18.11 -4.72 16.94
C ALA A 556 -17.74 -3.98 15.66
N TYR A 557 -16.95 -4.64 14.83
CA TYR A 557 -16.55 -4.17 13.52
C TYR A 557 -16.77 -5.23 12.45
N LEU A 558 -17.27 -4.83 11.27
CA LEU A 558 -17.41 -5.68 10.10
C LEU A 558 -16.95 -4.93 8.85
N ALA A 559 -16.03 -5.51 8.10
CA ALA A 559 -15.74 -5.14 6.72
C ALA A 559 -16.14 -6.30 5.80
N TYR A 560 -16.91 -6.03 4.77
CA TYR A 560 -17.34 -7.03 3.79
C TYR A 560 -17.22 -6.49 2.39
N SER A 561 -16.80 -7.35 1.46
CA SER A 561 -16.70 -7.01 0.04
C SER A 561 -17.22 -8.16 -0.83
N TYR A 562 -18.02 -7.79 -1.80
CA TYR A 562 -18.37 -8.62 -2.95
C TYR A 562 -17.77 -8.02 -4.20
N LEU A 563 -17.03 -8.81 -4.98
CA LEU A 563 -16.37 -8.37 -6.20
C LEU A 563 -16.54 -9.41 -7.31
N HIS A 564 -17.20 -9.01 -8.39
CA HIS A 564 -17.28 -9.76 -9.63
C HIS A 564 -16.36 -9.12 -10.67
N ALA A 565 -15.22 -9.78 -10.94
CA ALA A 565 -14.21 -9.32 -11.88
C ALA A 565 -13.98 -10.38 -12.96
N GLN A 566 -14.12 -10.00 -14.24
CA GLN A 566 -14.03 -10.93 -15.37
C GLN A 566 -13.45 -10.26 -16.62
N TYR A 567 -12.87 -11.07 -17.48
CA TYR A 567 -12.52 -10.67 -18.84
C TYR A 567 -13.78 -10.59 -19.71
N GLU A 568 -13.97 -9.50 -20.43
CA GLU A 568 -14.97 -9.38 -21.49
C GLU A 568 -14.40 -9.82 -22.85
N ARG A 569 -13.12 -9.47 -23.10
CA ARG A 569 -12.39 -9.84 -24.29
C ARG A 569 -10.91 -10.02 -23.98
N PHE A 570 -10.46 -11.26 -24.02
CA PHE A 570 -9.06 -11.63 -23.91
C PHE A 570 -8.84 -12.95 -24.65
N ASN A 571 -7.89 -12.96 -25.58
CA ASN A 571 -7.51 -14.15 -26.34
C ASN A 571 -6.01 -14.34 -26.20
N THR A 572 -5.59 -15.59 -26.04
CA THR A 572 -4.20 -16.06 -26.10
C THR A 572 -4.09 -17.15 -27.15
N VAL A 573 -2.93 -17.72 -27.33
CA VAL A 573 -2.72 -18.93 -28.10
C VAL A 573 -2.29 -20.07 -27.20
N ASP A 574 -2.67 -21.29 -27.50
CA ASP A 574 -2.17 -22.48 -26.80
C ASP A 574 -0.80 -22.95 -27.38
N GLN A 575 -0.31 -24.07 -26.89
CA GLN A 575 0.94 -24.65 -27.36
C GLN A 575 0.93 -25.05 -28.85
N ALA A 576 -0.25 -25.27 -29.41
CA ALA A 576 -0.46 -25.60 -30.82
C ALA A 576 -0.72 -24.34 -31.68
N GLN A 577 -0.49 -23.13 -31.14
CA GLN A 577 -0.78 -21.82 -31.76
C GLN A 577 -2.28 -21.63 -32.09
N ALA A 578 -3.16 -22.41 -31.49
CA ALA A 578 -4.60 -22.23 -31.66
C ALA A 578 -5.15 -21.13 -30.71
N PRO A 579 -6.09 -20.29 -31.19
CA PRO A 579 -6.62 -19.20 -30.35
C PRO A 579 -7.46 -19.76 -29.18
N VAL A 580 -7.16 -19.28 -27.97
CA VAL A 580 -7.90 -19.61 -26.74
C VAL A 580 -8.58 -18.35 -26.22
N SER A 581 -9.90 -18.39 -26.11
CA SER A 581 -10.66 -17.29 -25.54
C SER A 581 -10.79 -17.41 -24.01
N HIS A 582 -10.52 -16.33 -23.32
CA HIS A 582 -10.72 -16.18 -21.88
C HIS A 582 -11.96 -15.34 -21.54
N ALA A 583 -12.79 -14.98 -22.54
CA ALA A 583 -14.01 -14.20 -22.30
C ALA A 583 -14.94 -14.90 -21.30
N GLY A 584 -15.47 -14.13 -20.33
CA GLY A 584 -16.30 -14.62 -19.23
C GLY A 584 -15.53 -15.31 -18.09
N ARG A 585 -14.22 -15.52 -18.21
CA ARG A 585 -13.40 -16.05 -17.11
C ARG A 585 -13.12 -14.98 -16.06
N HIS A 586 -13.03 -15.41 -14.80
CA HIS A 586 -12.68 -14.53 -13.70
C HIS A 586 -11.21 -14.10 -13.78
N LEU A 587 -10.94 -12.85 -13.41
CA LEU A 587 -9.58 -12.38 -13.23
C LEU A 587 -8.93 -13.16 -12.06
N PRO A 588 -7.70 -13.67 -12.25
CA PRO A 588 -7.03 -14.45 -11.20
C PRO A 588 -6.60 -13.59 -10.00
N GLY A 589 -6.33 -14.23 -8.87
CA GLY A 589 -5.93 -13.58 -7.62
C GLY A 589 -7.08 -12.94 -6.83
N ILE A 590 -8.25 -12.76 -7.42
CA ILE A 590 -9.37 -11.99 -6.86
C ILE A 590 -10.40 -12.92 -6.19
N PRO A 591 -10.68 -12.77 -4.88
CA PRO A 591 -11.81 -13.44 -4.24
C PRO A 591 -13.12 -12.75 -4.62
N ARG A 592 -14.20 -13.53 -4.79
CA ARG A 592 -15.55 -12.98 -5.00
C ARG A 592 -16.14 -12.39 -3.73
N HIS A 593 -15.83 -12.97 -2.58
CA HIS A 593 -16.24 -12.51 -1.27
C HIS A 593 -15.00 -12.43 -0.38
N SER A 594 -14.88 -11.37 0.38
CA SER A 594 -13.89 -11.23 1.46
C SER A 594 -14.54 -10.50 2.64
N PHE A 595 -14.12 -10.85 3.85
CA PHE A 595 -14.61 -10.18 5.05
C PHE A 595 -13.55 -10.20 6.16
N PHE A 596 -13.67 -9.22 7.03
CA PHE A 596 -13.04 -9.14 8.34
C PHE A 596 -14.11 -8.74 9.36
N ALA A 597 -14.17 -9.42 10.49
CA ALA A 597 -15.06 -9.10 11.59
C ALA A 597 -14.29 -9.15 12.90
N GLU A 598 -14.60 -8.26 13.81
CA GLU A 598 -14.02 -8.18 15.14
C GLU A 598 -15.08 -7.92 16.19
N LEU A 599 -14.95 -8.58 17.32
CA LEU A 599 -15.63 -8.26 18.56
C LEU A 599 -14.56 -7.93 19.60
N ALA A 600 -14.48 -6.67 20.01
CA ALA A 600 -13.47 -6.18 20.95
C ALA A 600 -14.13 -5.75 22.26
N TRP A 601 -13.43 -5.93 23.36
CA TRP A 601 -13.87 -5.54 24.69
C TRP A 601 -12.75 -4.82 25.44
N HIS A 602 -13.00 -3.57 25.79
CA HIS A 602 -12.15 -2.67 26.56
C HIS A 602 -12.93 -2.24 27.82
N PRO A 603 -12.94 -3.05 28.90
CA PRO A 603 -13.66 -2.70 30.11
C PRO A 603 -13.13 -1.40 30.70
N GLU A 604 -14.04 -0.49 31.01
CA GLU A 604 -13.73 0.84 31.52
C GLU A 604 -12.86 0.78 32.78
N ASN A 605 -11.87 1.64 32.87
CA ASN A 605 -10.96 1.82 34.02
C ASN A 605 -10.11 0.60 34.42
N THR A 606 -9.96 -0.41 33.56
CA THR A 606 -9.16 -1.60 33.90
C THR A 606 -7.78 -1.65 33.22
N GLY A 607 -7.61 -0.94 32.10
CA GLY A 607 -6.45 -1.07 31.21
C GLY A 607 -6.41 -2.38 30.40
N PHE A 608 -7.31 -3.32 30.67
CA PHE A 608 -7.42 -4.58 29.94
C PHE A 608 -8.15 -4.39 28.61
N HIS A 609 -7.65 -5.04 27.56
CA HIS A 609 -8.34 -5.10 26.28
C HIS A 609 -8.19 -6.48 25.65
N THR A 610 -9.22 -6.93 24.96
CA THR A 610 -9.19 -8.20 24.23
C THR A 610 -10.10 -8.16 23.01
N ALA A 611 -9.79 -8.96 22.00
CA ALA A 611 -10.66 -9.10 20.83
C ALA A 611 -10.61 -10.52 20.25
N ILE A 612 -11.71 -10.91 19.62
CA ILE A 612 -11.81 -12.04 18.73
C ILE A 612 -12.03 -11.51 17.33
N GLU A 613 -11.22 -11.99 16.40
CA GLU A 613 -11.26 -11.60 15.00
C GLU A 613 -11.65 -12.82 14.13
N ALA A 614 -12.38 -12.57 13.06
CA ALA A 614 -12.65 -13.55 12.01
C ALA A 614 -12.33 -12.93 10.67
N GLN A 615 -11.52 -13.59 9.86
CA GLN A 615 -11.23 -13.17 8.50
C GLN A 615 -11.43 -14.30 7.52
N GLY A 616 -11.90 -13.98 6.34
CA GLY A 616 -12.12 -15.00 5.34
C GLY A 616 -12.28 -14.46 3.93
N MET A 617 -12.11 -15.37 2.98
CA MET A 617 -12.35 -15.09 1.58
C MET A 617 -12.81 -16.34 0.83
N SER A 618 -13.53 -16.12 -0.27
CA SER A 618 -13.95 -17.18 -1.17
C SER A 618 -12.77 -17.71 -2.00
N LYS A 619 -13.01 -18.77 -2.80
CA LYS A 619 -12.00 -19.31 -3.72
C LYS A 619 -11.42 -18.24 -4.64
N ARG A 620 -10.13 -18.37 -4.98
CA ARG A 620 -9.39 -17.52 -5.93
C ARG A 620 -8.79 -18.39 -7.02
N TYR A 621 -8.84 -17.94 -8.27
CA TYR A 621 -8.17 -18.60 -9.37
C TYR A 621 -6.71 -18.16 -9.44
N ALA A 622 -5.81 -19.09 -9.77
CA ALA A 622 -4.38 -18.80 -9.90
C ALA A 622 -3.98 -18.44 -11.34
N THR A 623 -4.82 -18.78 -12.31
CA THR A 623 -4.53 -18.66 -13.76
C THR A 623 -5.70 -18.05 -14.53
N ASP A 624 -5.40 -17.36 -15.63
CA ASP A 624 -6.39 -16.72 -16.50
C ASP A 624 -7.39 -17.71 -17.12
N ASN A 625 -6.98 -18.95 -17.34
CA ASN A 625 -7.85 -20.02 -17.82
C ASN A 625 -8.77 -20.61 -16.73
N ASN A 626 -8.64 -20.16 -15.47
CA ASN A 626 -9.38 -20.59 -14.29
C ASN A 626 -9.29 -22.10 -13.96
N LEU A 627 -8.27 -22.81 -14.44
CA LEU A 627 -8.08 -24.23 -14.15
C LEU A 627 -7.52 -24.46 -12.75
N HIS A 628 -6.59 -23.64 -12.30
CA HIS A 628 -5.97 -23.72 -10.99
C HIS A 628 -6.61 -22.74 -10.01
N LYS A 629 -6.84 -23.18 -8.78
CA LYS A 629 -7.49 -22.36 -7.74
C LYS A 629 -7.02 -22.71 -6.34
N ALA A 630 -7.05 -21.72 -5.44
CA ALA A 630 -7.04 -21.92 -3.99
C ALA A 630 -8.48 -21.96 -3.47
N SER A 631 -8.75 -22.85 -2.53
CA SER A 631 -10.04 -22.92 -1.83
C SER A 631 -10.27 -21.69 -0.94
N GLY A 632 -11.53 -21.35 -0.71
CA GLY A 632 -11.88 -20.35 0.27
C GLY A 632 -11.60 -20.80 1.71
N TYR A 633 -11.44 -19.84 2.59
CA TYR A 633 -11.20 -20.10 4.00
C TYR A 633 -11.86 -19.06 4.90
N THR A 634 -11.99 -19.42 6.17
CA THR A 634 -12.26 -18.53 7.30
C THR A 634 -11.34 -18.95 8.44
N VAL A 635 -10.64 -18.03 9.05
CA VAL A 635 -9.79 -18.23 10.22
C VAL A 635 -10.20 -17.28 11.33
N PHE A 636 -10.00 -17.74 12.57
CA PHE A 636 -10.30 -16.97 13.77
C PHE A 636 -9.01 -16.70 14.52
N ASN A 637 -8.88 -15.47 15.02
CA ASN A 637 -7.74 -15.03 15.80
C ASN A 637 -8.23 -14.46 17.15
N TRP A 638 -7.35 -14.45 18.12
CA TRP A 638 -7.58 -13.85 19.42
C TRP A 638 -6.39 -12.98 19.80
N ARG A 639 -6.67 -11.84 20.40
CA ARG A 639 -5.65 -10.97 20.97
C ARG A 639 -6.07 -10.43 22.33
N ALA A 640 -5.11 -10.17 23.20
CA ALA A 640 -5.33 -9.49 24.48
C ALA A 640 -4.11 -8.67 24.86
N GLY A 641 -4.33 -7.63 25.63
CA GLY A 641 -3.30 -6.80 26.22
C GLY A 641 -3.76 -6.14 27.51
N TYR A 642 -2.82 -5.57 28.22
CA TYR A 642 -3.08 -4.87 29.46
C TYR A 642 -2.17 -3.65 29.57
N GLN A 643 -2.76 -2.46 29.70
CA GLN A 643 -2.02 -1.22 29.89
C GLN A 643 -1.98 -0.87 31.37
N HIS A 644 -0.79 -0.72 31.94
CA HIS A 644 -0.56 -0.39 33.33
C HIS A 644 0.31 0.86 33.47
N ASN A 645 -0.25 1.90 34.10
CA ASN A 645 0.42 3.18 34.27
C ASN A 645 1.06 3.25 35.65
N LEU A 646 2.38 3.44 35.70
CA LEU A 646 3.23 3.57 36.88
C LEU A 646 3.89 4.95 36.88
N GLY A 647 3.14 6.00 37.17
CA GLY A 647 3.64 7.38 37.11
C GLY A 647 4.03 7.78 35.67
N ASN A 648 5.33 7.91 35.42
CA ASN A 648 5.85 8.27 34.08
C ASN A 648 6.10 7.07 33.16
N VAL A 649 5.88 5.85 33.67
CA VAL A 649 6.09 4.61 32.92
C VAL A 649 4.75 3.96 32.61
N THR A 650 4.53 3.56 31.37
CA THR A 650 3.42 2.70 30.96
C THR A 650 3.98 1.36 30.51
N LEU A 651 3.42 0.28 31.03
CA LEU A 651 3.72 -1.11 30.64
C LEU A 651 2.56 -1.68 29.88
N GLU A 652 2.84 -2.37 28.78
CA GLU A 652 1.82 -3.01 27.93
C GLU A 652 2.25 -4.44 27.54
N PRO A 653 2.03 -5.45 28.41
CA PRO A 653 2.10 -6.83 27.99
C PRO A 653 0.94 -7.16 27.04
N PHE A 654 1.21 -7.93 26.00
CA PHE A 654 0.21 -8.36 25.05
C PHE A 654 0.48 -9.76 24.50
N ALA A 655 -0.57 -10.43 24.02
CA ALA A 655 -0.51 -11.73 23.40
C ALA A 655 -1.48 -11.81 22.22
N ARG A 656 -1.15 -12.62 21.24
CA ARG A 656 -1.98 -12.93 20.08
C ARG A 656 -1.86 -14.41 19.72
N LEU A 657 -3.00 -15.00 19.33
CA LEU A 657 -3.09 -16.33 18.77
C LEU A 657 -3.80 -16.24 17.42
N ASP A 658 -3.13 -16.57 16.36
CA ASP A 658 -3.69 -16.61 15.02
C ASP A 658 -4.10 -18.02 14.64
N ASN A 659 -5.14 -18.10 13.79
CA ASN A 659 -5.67 -19.36 13.29
C ASN A 659 -6.03 -20.35 14.41
N LEU A 660 -6.88 -19.93 15.34
CA LEU A 660 -7.29 -20.72 16.53
C LEU A 660 -7.75 -22.14 16.21
N THR A 661 -8.37 -22.31 15.04
CA THR A 661 -8.92 -23.60 14.58
C THR A 661 -7.89 -24.48 13.89
N ASP A 662 -6.64 -24.05 13.78
CA ASP A 662 -5.55 -24.75 13.11
C ASP A 662 -5.90 -25.18 11.68
N ARG A 663 -6.54 -24.25 10.94
CA ARG A 663 -7.02 -24.52 9.59
C ARG A 663 -5.89 -24.41 8.58
N ASP A 664 -5.78 -25.41 7.72
CA ASP A 664 -4.94 -25.36 6.52
C ASP A 664 -5.57 -24.47 5.45
N TYR A 665 -4.85 -23.41 5.02
CA TYR A 665 -5.29 -22.54 3.96
C TYR A 665 -4.12 -21.98 3.13
N ILE A 666 -4.45 -21.37 1.98
CA ILE A 666 -3.48 -20.71 1.11
C ILE A 666 -3.55 -19.20 1.39
N GLY A 667 -2.47 -18.65 1.91
CA GLY A 667 -2.34 -17.24 2.23
C GLY A 667 -2.30 -16.38 0.99
N SER A 668 -1.42 -16.69 0.04
CA SER A 668 -1.23 -15.96 -1.21
C SER A 668 -1.15 -16.90 -2.42
N LEU A 669 -1.29 -16.31 -3.62
CA LEU A 669 -1.14 -16.98 -4.90
C LEU A 669 -0.17 -16.24 -5.79
N ILE A 670 0.73 -16.95 -6.46
CA ILE A 670 1.52 -16.44 -7.57
C ILE A 670 0.66 -16.57 -8.83
N VAL A 671 0.05 -15.46 -9.23
CA VAL A 671 -0.84 -15.42 -10.40
C VAL A 671 -0.06 -15.73 -11.67
N ASN A 672 -0.56 -16.69 -12.47
CA ASN A 672 0.11 -17.17 -13.68
C ASN A 672 1.57 -17.59 -13.45
N GLY A 673 1.90 -18.11 -12.26
CA GLY A 673 3.25 -18.55 -11.91
C GLY A 673 3.78 -19.64 -12.85
N SER A 674 5.05 -19.57 -13.17
CA SER A 674 5.71 -20.58 -14.03
C SER A 674 5.88 -21.92 -13.29
N GLY A 675 5.80 -23.04 -14.03
CA GLY A 675 6.01 -24.39 -13.50
C GLY A 675 4.94 -24.84 -12.51
N ASP A 676 3.71 -24.36 -12.65
CA ASP A 676 2.55 -24.68 -11.82
C ASP A 676 2.73 -24.39 -10.32
N ARG A 677 3.73 -23.58 -9.95
CA ARG A 677 4.04 -23.15 -8.59
C ARG A 677 3.21 -21.94 -8.18
N TYR A 678 1.95 -22.15 -7.94
CA TYR A 678 0.99 -21.08 -7.65
C TYR A 678 0.77 -20.82 -6.16
N TYR A 679 1.06 -21.81 -5.29
CA TYR A 679 0.54 -21.81 -3.93
C TYR A 679 1.58 -21.36 -2.92
N GLU A 680 1.21 -20.38 -2.11
CA GLU A 680 1.95 -19.91 -0.93
C GLU A 680 1.09 -20.21 0.31
N PRO A 681 1.37 -21.31 1.03
CA PRO A 681 0.58 -21.73 2.19
C PRO A 681 0.80 -20.78 3.37
N ALA A 682 -0.27 -20.54 4.12
CA ALA A 682 -0.23 -19.81 5.38
C ALA A 682 0.09 -20.75 6.56
N PRO A 683 0.59 -20.23 7.69
CA PRO A 683 0.81 -20.98 8.91
C PRO A 683 -0.47 -21.61 9.46
N GLY A 684 -0.32 -22.73 10.16
CA GLY A 684 -1.32 -23.27 11.07
C GLY A 684 -1.52 -22.34 12.27
N ARG A 685 -1.96 -22.89 13.40
CA ARG A 685 -2.06 -22.11 14.64
C ARG A 685 -0.68 -21.59 15.03
N ASN A 686 -0.60 -20.28 15.24
CA ASN A 686 0.63 -19.61 15.62
C ASN A 686 0.36 -18.52 16.67
N TRP A 687 1.40 -18.10 17.36
CA TRP A 687 1.28 -17.19 18.50
C TRP A 687 2.40 -16.16 18.49
N LEU A 688 2.13 -15.03 19.14
CA LEU A 688 3.14 -14.09 19.58
C LEU A 688 2.80 -13.54 20.97
N VAL A 689 3.83 -13.18 21.72
CA VAL A 689 3.73 -12.46 22.99
C VAL A 689 4.73 -11.31 22.98
N GLY A 690 4.41 -10.22 23.65
CA GLY A 690 5.29 -9.07 23.69
C GLY A 690 5.06 -8.17 24.88
N LEU A 691 5.98 -7.23 25.03
CA LEU A 691 5.95 -6.20 26.04
C LEU A 691 6.29 -4.85 25.42
N GLY A 692 5.38 -3.90 25.57
CA GLY A 692 5.60 -2.48 25.37
C GLY A 692 6.02 -1.80 26.68
N LEU A 693 6.97 -0.87 26.60
CA LEU A 693 7.35 0.00 27.69
C LEU A 693 7.48 1.43 27.15
N GLN A 694 6.73 2.34 27.74
CA GLN A 694 6.77 3.76 27.39
C GLN A 694 7.20 4.55 28.61
N TYR A 695 8.16 5.45 28.43
CA TYR A 695 8.57 6.44 29.42
C TYR A 695 8.30 7.84 28.90
N GLN A 696 7.56 8.64 29.68
CA GLN A 696 7.26 10.03 29.35
C GLN A 696 7.95 10.96 30.33
N TRP A 697 8.76 11.90 29.80
CA TRP A 697 9.34 12.98 30.61
C TRP A 697 8.26 14.01 30.97
N ARG A 698 8.36 14.58 32.13
CA ARG A 698 7.48 15.67 32.60
C ARG A 698 7.97 17.02 32.14
#